data_bc656f6fd4fe7f30e22de75f757f0146
#
_entry.id   bc656f6fd4fe7f30e22de75f757f0146
#
_cell.length_a   1.000
_cell.length_b   1.000
_cell.length_c   1.000
_cell.angle_alpha   90.00
_cell.angle_beta   90.00
_cell.angle_gamma   90.00
#
_symmetry.space_group_name_H-M   'P 1'
#
loop_
_entity.id
_entity.type
_entity.pdbx_description
1 polymer ?
#
loop_
_entity_poly.entity_id
_entity_poly.type
_entity_poly.pdbx_seq_one_letter_code
_entity_poly.pdbx_strand_id
1 'polypeptide(L)'
;MRALMLAFLALGLARANDFVLIKGGALRPGIRVDDFEMLDHPVTNAEYKLFVDGARYAPPQHWENGRVPAGMENWPVVFVNRYHDVAAYVKWRTGKEGRVYRLPTWSEFEYAARAGRAEAVYPWGNETPAGRANYDAKADRTLGQWRQYLKPVKSYPANPWGLCDMAGNVWQMVSLYPDVSLGGFIFRITSPEDREGWLTGGSWARSDYYLRTGVAAYQLEGIRLPDVGFRIVREPQGSSHFRQQRRRIVAASAGARKVFLSWQLLPEDAANVGFHVYRTQYRDAAGEKITGQPIRDSTNFLDPAPPPPLPGPRLTGGPDQPGGERRVYYRVRTLGTDGKEGPPSEWAGIEPRDDRSGLIATFQPNVKQGGFVPMFGDLDGDGVLDAVFRLDNGITERSADPGVPVELEAFTSYGKSIWRRPLVRHDECFGNANNVPALLYDLDGDGKAEVVARLQEGETAYLAVLHGETGRVLRKTPWTPLVSDLSRSSTRIHLTIAYLDGRNPAIVTQSGLYESEIFTAYDASLKQLWQFKSFGETNGSGAHYIAVADVDGDGRDEVFDGTTLLNPDGTVRWSIYRGHPDVVSVKRIVPGLPGRQVYYAVENNAHAGIYVVDASTGKILWKVNREDDPRWEHAHTGWTADIWDGSPGMELMTNRDGHTNQDTVLYSADGKLLANPFPLGWRPVNWLGGQVRELVSGDGRRLGRFTGKAVEPLPAPGPNELPPAQGGGFRGGGCNLAADLAGDFRDEVVCAGPGRSGGRALYVYTNTEPMRRREVTRLASREYRLWLARNISAGYSSYFEWQAEK
;
A
#
# COMPACT_ATOMS: atom_id res chain seq x y z
N MET A 1 -46.43 -22.18 -0.45
CA MET A 1 -45.65 -21.05 0.11
C MET A 1 -44.14 -21.17 -0.11
N ARG A 2 -43.46 -22.33 -0.06
CA ARG A 2 -42.02 -22.45 -0.36
C ARG A 2 -41.63 -22.29 -1.84
N ALA A 3 -42.52 -22.60 -2.79
CA ALA A 3 -42.27 -22.44 -4.23
C ALA A 3 -42.41 -20.97 -4.73
N LEU A 4 -43.23 -20.14 -4.03
CA LEU A 4 -43.34 -18.71 -4.35
C LEU A 4 -42.15 -17.88 -3.81
N MET A 5 -41.48 -18.35 -2.75
CA MET A 5 -40.31 -17.66 -2.18
C MET A 5 -39.04 -17.86 -3.00
N LEU A 6 -38.91 -18.96 -3.76
CA LEU A 6 -37.79 -19.22 -4.69
C LEU A 6 -37.91 -18.46 -6.00
N ALA A 7 -39.13 -18.07 -6.42
CA ALA A 7 -39.32 -17.26 -7.63
C ALA A 7 -38.99 -15.76 -7.45
N PHE A 8 -39.07 -15.23 -6.23
CA PHE A 8 -38.70 -13.83 -5.92
C PHE A 8 -37.22 -13.59 -5.71
N LEU A 9 -36.43 -14.65 -5.47
CA LEU A 9 -34.96 -14.53 -5.35
C LEU A 9 -34.20 -14.55 -6.72
N ALA A 10 -34.90 -14.82 -7.81
CA ALA A 10 -34.31 -14.95 -9.15
C ALA A 10 -34.39 -13.66 -9.99
N LEU A 11 -34.96 -12.58 -9.48
CA LEU A 11 -35.30 -11.37 -10.26
C LEU A 11 -34.36 -10.16 -10.03
N GLY A 12 -33.25 -10.31 -9.37
CA GLY A 12 -32.59 -9.10 -8.91
C GLY A 12 -31.09 -8.96 -9.11
N LEU A 13 -30.34 -10.01 -9.45
CA LEU A 13 -28.94 -9.85 -9.90
C LEU A 13 -28.93 -9.94 -11.43
N ALA A 14 -28.11 -9.09 -12.09
CA ALA A 14 -27.79 -9.29 -13.48
C ALA A 14 -27.38 -10.75 -13.67
N ARG A 15 -28.14 -11.50 -14.47
CA ARG A 15 -27.87 -12.91 -14.72
C ARG A 15 -26.48 -13.04 -15.35
N ALA A 16 -25.87 -14.21 -15.25
CA ALA A 16 -24.60 -14.49 -15.94
C ALA A 16 -24.70 -14.14 -17.45
N ASN A 17 -25.88 -14.16 -18.02
CA ASN A 17 -26.17 -13.85 -19.43
C ASN A 17 -26.31 -12.34 -19.76
N ASP A 18 -26.32 -11.45 -18.75
CA ASP A 18 -26.42 -10.00 -19.01
C ASP A 18 -25.01 -9.36 -19.24
N PHE A 19 -23.95 -10.14 -19.14
CA PHE A 19 -22.59 -9.69 -19.47
C PHE A 19 -22.19 -10.14 -20.88
N VAL A 20 -21.76 -9.18 -21.68
CA VAL A 20 -21.26 -9.40 -23.04
C VAL A 20 -19.75 -9.51 -23.00
N LEU A 21 -19.19 -10.61 -23.52
CA LEU A 21 -17.75 -10.76 -23.69
C LEU A 21 -17.29 -9.86 -24.86
N ILE A 22 -16.49 -8.87 -24.54
CA ILE A 22 -15.85 -7.98 -25.48
C ILE A 22 -14.44 -8.51 -25.77
N LYS A 23 -14.22 -8.97 -26.98
CA LYS A 23 -12.89 -9.34 -27.44
C LYS A 23 -12.05 -8.11 -27.65
N GLY A 24 -10.89 -8.08 -27.00
CA GLY A 24 -9.94 -6.98 -27.10
C GLY A 24 -9.44 -6.73 -28.53
N GLY A 25 -9.02 -5.51 -28.78
CA GLY A 25 -8.54 -5.10 -30.11
C GLY A 25 -8.02 -3.67 -30.13
N ALA A 26 -7.66 -3.17 -31.30
CA ALA A 26 -7.22 -1.80 -31.47
C ALA A 26 -8.43 -0.86 -31.47
N LEU A 27 -8.44 0.13 -30.57
CA LEU A 27 -9.40 1.21 -30.58
C LEU A 27 -9.01 2.28 -31.60
N ARG A 28 -7.73 2.65 -31.62
CA ARG A 28 -7.09 3.60 -32.57
C ARG A 28 -5.57 3.38 -32.54
N PRO A 29 -4.79 3.99 -33.43
CA PRO A 29 -3.33 3.85 -33.40
C PRO A 29 -2.74 4.10 -32.01
N GLY A 30 -1.99 3.11 -31.50
CA GLY A 30 -1.38 3.17 -30.17
C GLY A 30 -2.27 2.78 -28.98
N ILE A 31 -3.58 2.65 -29.15
CA ILE A 31 -4.53 2.29 -28.10
C ILE A 31 -5.18 0.93 -28.41
N ARG A 32 -4.93 -0.07 -27.58
CA ARG A 32 -5.57 -1.38 -27.62
C ARG A 32 -6.27 -1.64 -26.29
N VAL A 33 -7.34 -2.42 -26.36
CA VAL A 33 -8.13 -2.86 -25.20
C VAL A 33 -7.96 -4.37 -25.08
N ASP A 34 -7.83 -4.89 -23.85
CA ASP A 34 -7.77 -6.31 -23.56
C ASP A 34 -9.20 -6.93 -23.54
N ASP A 35 -9.32 -8.26 -23.47
CA ASP A 35 -10.61 -8.93 -23.30
C ASP A 35 -11.24 -8.58 -21.95
N PHE A 36 -12.55 -8.28 -21.94
CA PHE A 36 -13.33 -8.05 -20.72
C PHE A 36 -14.81 -8.41 -20.94
N GLU A 37 -15.55 -8.62 -19.87
CA GLU A 37 -17.00 -8.78 -19.94
C GLU A 37 -17.69 -7.50 -19.41
N MET A 38 -18.60 -6.92 -20.19
CA MET A 38 -19.33 -5.68 -19.87
C MET A 38 -20.81 -5.95 -19.67
N LEU A 39 -21.39 -5.41 -18.59
CA LEU A 39 -22.84 -5.45 -18.38
C LEU A 39 -23.54 -4.75 -19.54
N ASP A 40 -24.53 -5.40 -20.14
CA ASP A 40 -25.16 -4.98 -21.39
C ASP A 40 -26.03 -3.70 -21.24
N HIS A 41 -26.24 -3.23 -19.98
CA HIS A 41 -27.01 -2.04 -19.62
C HIS A 41 -26.42 -1.33 -18.40
N PRO A 42 -26.76 -0.06 -18.11
CA PRO A 42 -26.43 0.59 -16.84
C PRO A 42 -27.05 -0.13 -15.65
N VAL A 43 -26.38 -0.15 -14.48
CA VAL A 43 -26.90 -0.78 -13.26
C VAL A 43 -28.27 -0.19 -12.91
N THR A 44 -29.24 -1.06 -12.71
CA THR A 44 -30.64 -0.69 -12.42
C THR A 44 -30.89 -0.46 -10.94
N ASN A 45 -32.00 0.20 -10.61
CA ASN A 45 -32.44 0.35 -9.22
C ASN A 45 -32.68 -1.02 -8.55
N ALA A 46 -33.21 -2.02 -9.26
CA ALA A 46 -33.42 -3.36 -8.72
C ALA A 46 -32.09 -4.04 -8.34
N GLU A 47 -31.07 -3.95 -9.21
CA GLU A 47 -29.74 -4.50 -8.93
C GLU A 47 -29.05 -3.76 -7.78
N TYR A 48 -29.15 -2.44 -7.75
CA TYR A 48 -28.59 -1.64 -6.68
C TYR A 48 -29.28 -1.87 -5.34
N LYS A 49 -30.60 -2.18 -5.34
CA LYS A 49 -31.35 -2.50 -4.14
C LYS A 49 -30.82 -3.74 -3.43
N LEU A 50 -30.36 -4.74 -4.17
CA LEU A 50 -29.76 -5.93 -3.58
C LEU A 50 -28.47 -5.62 -2.80
N PHE A 51 -27.71 -4.63 -3.27
CA PHE A 51 -26.54 -4.13 -2.56
C PHE A 51 -26.96 -3.35 -1.31
N VAL A 52 -27.93 -2.42 -1.44
CA VAL A 52 -28.42 -1.65 -0.29
C VAL A 52 -28.88 -2.57 0.83
N ASP A 53 -29.65 -3.62 0.49
CA ASP A 53 -30.16 -4.59 1.46
C ASP A 53 -29.05 -5.51 2.00
N GLY A 54 -28.24 -6.05 1.10
CA GLY A 54 -27.22 -7.04 1.44
C GLY A 54 -26.04 -6.47 2.22
N ALA A 55 -25.63 -5.25 1.91
CA ALA A 55 -24.55 -4.55 2.60
C ALA A 55 -25.03 -3.60 3.71
N ARG A 56 -26.35 -3.46 3.92
CA ARG A 56 -26.96 -2.43 4.79
C ARG A 56 -26.44 -1.02 4.47
N TYR A 57 -26.31 -0.74 3.17
CA TYR A 57 -25.78 0.53 2.69
C TYR A 57 -26.88 1.60 2.64
N ALA A 58 -26.49 2.87 2.71
CA ALA A 58 -27.44 3.98 2.58
C ALA A 58 -28.09 4.00 1.18
N PRO A 59 -29.39 4.06 1.06
CA PRO A 59 -30.07 4.12 -0.24
C PRO A 59 -29.84 5.47 -0.93
N PRO A 60 -29.95 5.56 -2.28
CA PRO A 60 -29.94 6.82 -2.99
C PRO A 60 -31.01 7.80 -2.43
N GLN A 61 -30.67 9.08 -2.39
CA GLN A 61 -31.51 10.11 -1.74
C GLN A 61 -32.93 10.24 -2.29
N HIS A 62 -33.19 9.80 -3.51
CA HIS A 62 -34.52 9.86 -4.16
C HIS A 62 -35.40 8.65 -3.84
N TRP A 63 -34.91 7.66 -3.10
CA TRP A 63 -35.67 6.50 -2.66
C TRP A 63 -36.41 6.82 -1.35
N GLU A 64 -37.71 6.92 -1.42
CA GLU A 64 -38.54 7.23 -0.25
C GLU A 64 -38.54 6.06 0.75
N ASN A 65 -38.15 6.33 1.98
CA ASN A 65 -38.01 5.30 3.05
C ASN A 65 -37.13 4.12 2.63
N GLY A 66 -36.07 4.36 1.81
CA GLY A 66 -35.15 3.34 1.32
C GLY A 66 -35.77 2.35 0.34
N ARG A 67 -36.93 2.68 -0.25
CA ARG A 67 -37.62 1.85 -1.25
C ARG A 67 -37.42 2.40 -2.65
N VAL A 68 -37.19 1.51 -3.60
CA VAL A 68 -37.19 1.88 -5.02
C VAL A 68 -38.54 2.47 -5.35
N PRO A 69 -38.61 3.64 -6.03
CA PRO A 69 -39.86 4.19 -6.47
C PRO A 69 -40.63 3.20 -7.36
N ALA A 70 -41.92 3.05 -7.09
CA ALA A 70 -42.75 2.05 -7.78
C ALA A 70 -42.71 2.23 -9.31
N GLY A 71 -42.47 1.12 -10.03
CA GLY A 71 -42.33 1.11 -11.49
C GLY A 71 -40.99 1.60 -12.02
N MET A 72 -40.01 1.91 -11.11
CA MET A 72 -38.66 2.31 -11.50
C MET A 72 -37.57 1.23 -11.25
N GLU A 73 -37.99 0.00 -11.05
CA GLU A 73 -37.07 -1.12 -10.77
C GLU A 73 -36.04 -1.31 -11.88
N ASN A 74 -36.45 -1.22 -13.14
CA ASN A 74 -35.61 -1.37 -14.35
C ASN A 74 -35.05 -0.06 -14.88
N TRP A 75 -35.10 1.00 -14.09
CA TRP A 75 -34.48 2.27 -14.48
C TRP A 75 -33.04 2.31 -13.98
N PRO A 76 -32.14 3.05 -14.66
CA PRO A 76 -30.77 3.23 -14.15
C PRO A 76 -30.80 3.79 -12.72
N VAL A 77 -29.92 3.28 -11.86
CA VAL A 77 -29.71 3.92 -10.56
C VAL A 77 -29.00 5.26 -10.82
N VAL A 78 -29.53 6.32 -10.21
CA VAL A 78 -29.02 7.69 -10.28
C VAL A 78 -28.86 8.26 -8.87
N PHE A 79 -28.32 9.48 -8.75
CA PHE A 79 -27.95 10.09 -7.47
C PHE A 79 -26.93 9.25 -6.69
N VAL A 80 -25.98 8.66 -7.40
CA VAL A 80 -24.88 7.89 -6.86
C VAL A 80 -23.55 8.59 -7.12
N ASN A 81 -22.59 8.38 -6.25
CA ASN A 81 -21.25 8.96 -6.32
C ASN A 81 -20.21 7.86 -6.58
N ARG A 82 -19.22 8.16 -7.42
CA ARG A 82 -18.18 7.19 -7.81
C ARG A 82 -17.37 6.66 -6.61
N TYR A 83 -16.90 7.56 -5.75
CA TYR A 83 -15.92 7.25 -4.72
C TYR A 83 -16.50 6.51 -3.52
N HIS A 84 -17.79 6.69 -3.26
CA HIS A 84 -18.46 6.08 -2.11
C HIS A 84 -19.45 5.00 -2.55
N ASP A 85 -20.42 5.39 -3.33
CA ASP A 85 -21.57 4.54 -3.63
C ASP A 85 -21.21 3.42 -4.63
N VAL A 86 -20.51 3.79 -5.73
CA VAL A 86 -20.14 2.83 -6.77
C VAL A 86 -19.00 1.94 -6.31
N ALA A 87 -17.99 2.48 -5.62
CA ALA A 87 -16.90 1.70 -5.06
C ALA A 87 -17.41 0.64 -4.06
N ALA A 88 -18.34 1.03 -3.17
CA ALA A 88 -18.97 0.11 -2.22
C ALA A 88 -19.82 -0.98 -2.93
N TYR A 89 -20.56 -0.61 -3.99
CA TYR A 89 -21.33 -1.56 -4.80
C TYR A 89 -20.41 -2.59 -5.46
N VAL A 90 -19.35 -2.14 -6.10
CA VAL A 90 -18.36 -3.00 -6.78
C VAL A 90 -17.68 -3.95 -5.78
N LYS A 91 -17.23 -3.44 -4.63
CA LYS A 91 -16.62 -4.24 -3.56
C LYS A 91 -17.60 -5.32 -3.05
N TRP A 92 -18.83 -4.93 -2.75
CA TRP A 92 -19.87 -5.88 -2.31
C TRP A 92 -20.14 -6.97 -3.35
N ARG A 93 -20.25 -6.60 -4.63
CA ARG A 93 -20.56 -7.55 -5.69
C ARG A 93 -19.40 -8.51 -5.93
N THR A 94 -18.17 -8.02 -5.89
CA THR A 94 -16.94 -8.82 -5.96
C THR A 94 -16.91 -9.87 -4.86
N GLY A 95 -17.15 -9.47 -3.61
CA GLY A 95 -17.17 -10.39 -2.46
C GLY A 95 -18.30 -11.40 -2.51
N LYS A 96 -19.47 -11.01 -3.04
CA LYS A 96 -20.64 -11.89 -3.13
C LYS A 96 -20.54 -12.94 -4.22
N GLU A 97 -20.03 -12.59 -5.39
CA GLU A 97 -20.00 -13.46 -6.56
C GLU A 97 -18.64 -14.14 -6.78
N GLY A 98 -17.62 -13.73 -6.02
CA GLY A 98 -16.28 -14.28 -6.16
C GLY A 98 -15.61 -13.94 -7.51
N ARG A 99 -16.02 -12.89 -8.22
CA ARG A 99 -15.46 -12.37 -9.46
C ARG A 99 -15.12 -10.89 -9.31
N VAL A 100 -14.01 -10.44 -9.87
CA VAL A 100 -13.61 -9.04 -9.81
C VAL A 100 -14.50 -8.19 -10.69
N TYR A 101 -15.22 -7.26 -10.07
CA TYR A 101 -16.01 -6.23 -10.74
C TYR A 101 -15.33 -4.87 -10.59
N ARG A 102 -15.49 -4.02 -11.61
CA ARG A 102 -14.96 -2.65 -11.63
C ARG A 102 -15.73 -1.76 -12.58
N LEU A 103 -15.50 -0.46 -12.51
CA LEU A 103 -15.91 0.43 -13.60
C LEU A 103 -15.11 0.11 -14.87
N PRO A 104 -15.67 0.29 -16.07
CA PRO A 104 -14.90 0.26 -17.30
C PRO A 104 -13.90 1.42 -17.31
N THR A 105 -12.75 1.21 -17.93
CA THR A 105 -11.92 2.36 -18.34
C THR A 105 -12.63 3.14 -19.45
N TRP A 106 -12.20 4.38 -19.67
CA TRP A 106 -12.76 5.17 -20.77
C TRP A 106 -12.51 4.50 -22.14
N SER A 107 -11.33 3.94 -22.39
CA SER A 107 -11.01 3.23 -23.62
C SER A 107 -11.83 1.95 -23.79
N GLU A 108 -12.08 1.20 -22.73
CA GLU A 108 -12.98 0.05 -22.78
C GLU A 108 -14.41 0.46 -23.12
N PHE A 109 -14.90 1.53 -22.50
CA PHE A 109 -16.24 2.03 -22.81
C PHE A 109 -16.34 2.52 -24.25
N GLU A 110 -15.39 3.33 -24.74
CA GLU A 110 -15.38 3.83 -26.11
C GLU A 110 -15.27 2.68 -27.13
N TYR A 111 -14.39 1.71 -26.88
CA TYR A 111 -14.20 0.54 -27.72
C TYR A 111 -15.49 -0.29 -27.81
N ALA A 112 -16.13 -0.54 -26.67
CA ALA A 112 -17.39 -1.24 -26.59
C ALA A 112 -18.53 -0.46 -27.23
N ALA A 113 -18.59 0.86 -27.07
CA ALA A 113 -19.58 1.72 -27.72
C ALA A 113 -19.44 1.69 -29.22
N ARG A 114 -18.25 1.80 -29.77
CA ARG A 114 -17.97 1.72 -31.22
C ARG A 114 -18.25 0.34 -31.83
N ALA A 115 -18.34 -0.70 -31.00
CA ALA A 115 -18.53 -2.08 -31.47
C ALA A 115 -17.53 -2.46 -32.57
N GLY A 116 -16.23 -2.17 -32.37
CA GLY A 116 -15.14 -2.47 -33.30
C GLY A 116 -15.07 -1.58 -34.56
N ARG A 117 -15.91 -0.55 -34.68
CA ARG A 117 -15.93 0.34 -35.85
C ARG A 117 -15.23 1.66 -35.52
N ALA A 118 -13.98 1.81 -35.97
CA ALA A 118 -13.14 2.95 -35.66
C ALA A 118 -13.77 4.32 -35.97
N GLU A 119 -14.50 4.42 -37.07
CA GLU A 119 -15.09 5.67 -37.57
C GLU A 119 -16.54 5.89 -37.11
N ALA A 120 -17.09 5.07 -36.22
CA ALA A 120 -18.44 5.23 -35.72
C ALA A 120 -18.56 6.48 -34.84
N VAL A 121 -19.40 7.41 -35.26
CA VAL A 121 -19.70 8.64 -34.51
C VAL A 121 -20.57 8.35 -33.30
N TYR A 122 -21.49 7.40 -33.40
CA TYR A 122 -22.39 6.96 -32.35
C TYR A 122 -22.31 5.43 -32.17
N PRO A 123 -22.80 4.86 -31.05
CA PRO A 123 -22.78 3.41 -30.84
C PRO A 123 -23.47 2.57 -31.93
N TRP A 124 -24.41 3.13 -32.66
CA TRP A 124 -25.09 2.50 -33.78
C TRP A 124 -24.47 2.79 -35.16
N GLY A 125 -23.57 3.77 -35.26
CA GLY A 125 -22.92 4.20 -36.52
C GLY A 125 -22.94 5.71 -36.70
N ASN A 126 -23.16 6.17 -37.95
CA ASN A 126 -23.09 7.59 -38.31
C ASN A 126 -24.49 8.22 -38.58
N GLU A 127 -25.54 7.45 -38.37
CA GLU A 127 -26.92 7.92 -38.55
C GLU A 127 -27.34 8.84 -37.41
N THR A 128 -28.36 9.66 -37.62
CA THR A 128 -28.88 10.60 -36.63
C THR A 128 -29.37 9.91 -35.36
N PRO A 129 -29.26 10.54 -34.17
CA PRO A 129 -29.68 9.94 -32.91
C PRO A 129 -31.18 9.77 -32.69
N ALA A 130 -32.01 10.38 -33.56
CA ALA A 130 -33.45 10.35 -33.44
C ALA A 130 -34.01 8.91 -33.36
N GLY A 131 -34.73 8.61 -32.29
CA GLY A 131 -35.29 7.28 -32.04
C GLY A 131 -34.30 6.20 -31.65
N ARG A 132 -32.99 6.53 -31.43
CA ARG A 132 -31.90 5.59 -31.07
C ARG A 132 -31.34 5.79 -29.69
N ALA A 133 -31.62 6.92 -29.07
CA ALA A 133 -31.17 7.23 -27.71
C ALA A 133 -32.12 8.19 -26.99
N ASN A 134 -32.08 8.23 -25.69
CA ASN A 134 -32.76 9.21 -24.86
C ASN A 134 -31.83 10.41 -24.61
N TYR A 135 -32.13 11.55 -25.24
CA TYR A 135 -31.33 12.77 -25.18
C TYR A 135 -32.19 14.02 -25.35
N ASP A 136 -31.62 15.20 -25.20
CA ASP A 136 -32.33 16.48 -25.33
C ASP A 136 -32.01 17.17 -26.65
N ALA A 137 -32.78 16.84 -27.71
CA ALA A 137 -32.58 17.41 -29.03
C ALA A 137 -32.83 18.94 -29.10
N LYS A 138 -33.61 19.49 -28.15
CA LYS A 138 -33.98 20.91 -28.08
C LYS A 138 -33.21 21.72 -27.07
N ALA A 139 -32.41 21.04 -26.22
CA ALA A 139 -31.69 21.62 -25.06
C ALA A 139 -32.63 22.41 -24.09
N ASP A 140 -33.84 21.93 -23.92
CA ASP A 140 -34.88 22.54 -23.05
C ASP A 140 -35.16 21.78 -21.75
N ARG A 141 -34.56 20.61 -21.54
CA ARG A 141 -34.76 19.78 -20.35
C ARG A 141 -33.88 20.23 -19.20
N THR A 142 -34.44 20.27 -18.01
CA THR A 142 -33.69 20.59 -16.78
C THR A 142 -33.57 19.39 -15.85
N LEU A 143 -32.50 19.35 -15.07
CA LEU A 143 -32.24 18.23 -14.14
C LEU A 143 -33.36 18.00 -13.11
N GLY A 144 -34.17 19.05 -12.81
CA GLY A 144 -35.32 18.92 -11.93
C GLY A 144 -36.47 18.09 -12.51
N GLN A 145 -36.51 17.91 -13.84
CA GLN A 145 -37.54 17.15 -14.55
C GLN A 145 -37.18 15.67 -14.78
N TRP A 146 -36.21 15.15 -14.10
CA TRP A 146 -35.61 13.83 -14.33
C TRP A 146 -36.62 12.67 -14.39
N ARG A 147 -37.66 12.69 -13.54
CA ARG A 147 -38.70 11.63 -13.52
C ARG A 147 -39.51 11.56 -14.80
N GLN A 148 -39.59 12.64 -15.56
CA GLN A 148 -40.32 12.71 -16.85
C GLN A 148 -39.49 12.17 -17.99
N TYR A 149 -38.18 12.36 -17.94
CA TYR A 149 -37.30 12.13 -19.08
C TYR A 149 -36.37 10.91 -18.94
N LEU A 150 -35.99 10.50 -17.72
CA LEU A 150 -35.28 9.26 -17.54
C LEU A 150 -36.12 8.08 -18.02
N LYS A 151 -35.54 7.04 -18.59
CA LYS A 151 -36.23 5.88 -19.16
C LYS A 151 -35.70 4.58 -18.55
N PRO A 152 -36.52 3.50 -18.55
CA PRO A 152 -36.01 2.16 -18.26
C PRO A 152 -34.80 1.83 -19.13
N VAL A 153 -33.86 1.02 -18.58
CA VAL A 153 -32.77 0.50 -19.42
C VAL A 153 -33.30 -0.33 -20.57
N LYS A 154 -32.53 -0.42 -21.68
CA LYS A 154 -32.91 -1.19 -22.86
C LYS A 154 -34.16 -0.62 -23.58
N SER A 155 -34.49 0.64 -23.35
CA SER A 155 -35.60 1.32 -24.07
C SER A 155 -35.28 1.61 -25.56
N TYR A 156 -34.02 1.49 -25.93
CA TYR A 156 -33.55 1.73 -27.31
C TYR A 156 -32.74 0.52 -27.80
N PRO A 157 -32.58 0.37 -29.13
CA PRO A 157 -31.84 -0.76 -29.69
C PRO A 157 -30.41 -0.82 -29.21
N ALA A 158 -29.91 -2.05 -28.98
CA ALA A 158 -28.52 -2.31 -28.67
C ALA A 158 -27.59 -1.93 -29.84
N ASN A 159 -26.32 -1.68 -29.52
CA ASN A 159 -25.31 -1.59 -30.55
C ASN A 159 -25.01 -2.99 -31.15
N PRO A 160 -24.17 -3.12 -32.20
CA PRO A 160 -23.90 -4.40 -32.85
C PRO A 160 -23.29 -5.49 -31.96
N TRP A 161 -22.74 -5.13 -30.78
CA TRP A 161 -22.25 -6.09 -29.80
C TRP A 161 -23.27 -6.43 -28.71
N GLY A 162 -24.52 -5.96 -28.83
CA GLY A 162 -25.58 -6.27 -27.89
C GLY A 162 -25.62 -5.37 -26.65
N LEU A 163 -24.87 -4.28 -26.64
CA LEU A 163 -24.82 -3.33 -25.52
C LEU A 163 -25.88 -2.25 -25.70
N CYS A 164 -26.78 -2.10 -24.72
CA CYS A 164 -27.82 -1.08 -24.68
C CYS A 164 -27.36 0.17 -23.93
N ASP A 165 -28.01 1.30 -24.22
CA ASP A 165 -27.79 2.58 -23.51
C ASP A 165 -26.30 3.00 -23.44
N MET A 166 -25.52 2.70 -24.49
CA MET A 166 -24.14 3.18 -24.61
C MET A 166 -24.05 4.66 -24.92
N ALA A 167 -25.19 5.28 -25.29
CA ALA A 167 -25.34 6.70 -25.46
C ALA A 167 -26.72 7.16 -25.02
N GLY A 168 -26.76 8.30 -24.31
CA GLY A 168 -27.99 8.87 -23.73
C GLY A 168 -28.47 8.15 -22.47
N ASN A 169 -29.66 8.51 -22.04
CA ASN A 169 -30.31 8.11 -20.82
C ASN A 169 -29.56 8.61 -19.56
N VAL A 170 -28.42 8.02 -19.19
CA VAL A 170 -27.56 8.51 -18.10
C VAL A 170 -26.12 8.61 -18.55
N TRP A 171 -25.45 9.65 -18.12
CA TRP A 171 -24.00 9.66 -18.11
C TRP A 171 -23.48 8.46 -17.35
N GLN A 172 -22.42 7.83 -17.85
CA GLN A 172 -21.86 6.65 -17.24
C GLN A 172 -20.45 6.90 -16.74
N MET A 173 -20.20 6.55 -15.46
CA MET A 173 -18.92 6.70 -14.81
C MET A 173 -17.89 5.73 -15.39
N VAL A 174 -16.64 6.20 -15.58
CA VAL A 174 -15.49 5.42 -16.01
C VAL A 174 -14.31 5.61 -15.07
N SER A 175 -13.34 4.67 -15.03
CA SER A 175 -12.28 4.63 -14.02
C SER A 175 -11.01 5.39 -14.37
N LEU A 176 -10.73 5.62 -15.66
CA LEU A 176 -9.51 6.28 -16.14
C LEU A 176 -9.84 7.45 -17.08
N TYR A 177 -8.86 8.33 -17.22
CA TYR A 177 -8.94 9.50 -18.08
C TYR A 177 -9.02 9.14 -19.56
N PRO A 178 -9.80 9.88 -20.33
CA PRO A 178 -9.58 9.93 -21.76
C PRO A 178 -8.32 10.74 -22.05
N ASP A 179 -7.44 10.20 -22.86
CA ASP A 179 -6.42 11.01 -23.53
C ASP A 179 -7.10 11.68 -24.73
N VAL A 180 -7.60 12.88 -24.50
CA VAL A 180 -8.49 13.54 -25.46
C VAL A 180 -7.71 14.52 -26.32
N SER A 181 -7.18 14.04 -27.41
CA SER A 181 -6.99 14.88 -28.61
C SER A 181 -8.14 14.65 -29.57
N LEU A 182 -9.29 15.21 -29.29
CA LEU A 182 -10.45 15.16 -30.20
C LEU A 182 -10.58 16.45 -30.96
N GLY A 183 -10.26 16.39 -32.24
CA GLY A 183 -10.68 17.39 -33.25
C GLY A 183 -10.35 18.84 -32.89
N GLY A 184 -9.20 19.13 -32.26
CA GLY A 184 -8.77 20.50 -32.01
C GLY A 184 -9.29 21.13 -30.71
N PHE A 185 -10.14 20.45 -29.96
CA PHE A 185 -10.55 20.87 -28.63
C PHE A 185 -9.92 19.95 -27.56
N ILE A 186 -8.89 20.45 -26.90
CA ILE A 186 -8.31 19.81 -25.72
C ILE A 186 -9.05 20.35 -24.51
N PHE A 187 -9.96 19.56 -23.94
CA PHE A 187 -10.39 19.79 -22.57
C PHE A 187 -9.25 19.39 -21.67
N ARG A 188 -8.54 20.37 -21.16
CA ARG A 188 -7.42 20.16 -20.26
C ARG A 188 -7.95 19.73 -18.90
N ILE A 189 -7.63 18.53 -18.57
CA ILE A 189 -7.73 18.00 -17.23
C ILE A 189 -6.44 18.32 -16.54
N THR A 190 -6.49 19.17 -15.55
CA THR A 190 -5.31 19.78 -14.94
C THR A 190 -4.50 18.85 -14.06
N SER A 191 -4.99 17.65 -13.74
CA SER A 191 -4.22 16.63 -13.02
C SER A 191 -4.97 15.29 -12.98
N PRO A 192 -4.27 14.12 -13.08
CA PRO A 192 -4.83 12.83 -12.66
C PRO A 192 -5.24 12.81 -11.19
N GLU A 193 -4.98 13.84 -10.49
CA GLU A 193 -4.99 14.05 -9.06
C GLU A 193 -6.27 14.74 -8.58
N ASP A 194 -7.05 15.35 -9.50
CA ASP A 194 -8.32 15.90 -9.10
C ASP A 194 -9.31 14.76 -8.92
N ARG A 195 -9.96 14.71 -7.76
CA ARG A 195 -10.98 13.72 -7.39
C ARG A 195 -12.26 13.86 -8.24
N GLU A 196 -12.09 14.01 -9.54
CA GLU A 196 -13.15 14.17 -10.52
C GLU A 196 -13.51 12.81 -11.11
N GLY A 197 -14.78 12.50 -11.11
CA GLY A 197 -15.32 11.32 -11.79
C GLY A 197 -15.50 11.60 -13.27
N TRP A 198 -14.90 10.78 -14.13
CA TRP A 198 -15.11 10.88 -15.58
C TRP A 198 -16.40 10.24 -15.99
N LEU A 199 -17.09 10.89 -16.93
CA LEU A 199 -18.39 10.53 -17.47
C LEU A 199 -18.30 10.43 -18.98
N THR A 200 -19.01 9.47 -19.57
CA THR A 200 -19.12 9.31 -21.03
C THR A 200 -20.53 8.88 -21.44
N GLY A 201 -20.83 8.91 -22.72
CA GLY A 201 -22.11 8.44 -23.30
C GLY A 201 -23.23 9.47 -23.35
N GLY A 202 -23.11 10.61 -22.67
CA GLY A 202 -24.19 11.60 -22.60
C GLY A 202 -25.38 11.18 -21.75
N SER A 203 -26.40 12.02 -21.62
CA SER A 203 -27.58 11.76 -20.82
C SER A 203 -28.88 12.25 -21.47
N TRP A 204 -30.02 11.93 -20.85
CA TRP A 204 -31.34 12.40 -21.23
C TRP A 204 -31.45 13.94 -21.25
N ALA A 205 -30.57 14.66 -20.54
CA ALA A 205 -30.56 16.11 -20.41
C ALA A 205 -29.51 16.79 -21.30
N ARG A 206 -28.88 16.06 -22.24
CA ARG A 206 -27.78 16.60 -23.07
C ARG A 206 -28.12 16.48 -24.56
N SER A 207 -27.53 17.38 -25.37
CA SER A 207 -27.70 17.38 -26.82
C SER A 207 -27.00 16.18 -27.47
N ASP A 208 -27.28 15.99 -28.76
CA ASP A 208 -26.69 14.94 -29.60
C ASP A 208 -25.15 14.97 -29.66
N TYR A 209 -24.56 16.14 -29.48
CA TYR A 209 -23.09 16.27 -29.41
C TYR A 209 -22.47 15.33 -28.35
N TYR A 210 -23.13 15.23 -27.19
CA TYR A 210 -22.63 14.44 -26.07
C TYR A 210 -22.87 12.92 -26.20
N LEU A 211 -23.65 12.50 -27.21
CA LEU A 211 -23.89 11.08 -27.52
C LEU A 211 -22.79 10.46 -28.36
N ARG A 212 -21.90 11.27 -28.90
CA ARG A 212 -20.82 10.83 -29.77
C ARG A 212 -19.82 9.98 -29.00
N THR A 213 -19.35 8.92 -29.65
CA THR A 213 -18.26 8.11 -29.09
C THR A 213 -17.01 8.96 -28.89
N GLY A 214 -16.34 8.79 -27.76
CA GLY A 214 -15.15 9.58 -27.44
C GLY A 214 -15.41 10.95 -26.83
N VAL A 215 -16.67 11.33 -26.56
CA VAL A 215 -16.99 12.54 -25.78
C VAL A 215 -17.00 12.21 -24.28
N ALA A 216 -16.35 13.04 -23.49
CA ALA A 216 -16.28 12.91 -22.05
C ALA A 216 -16.78 14.18 -21.34
N ALA A 217 -17.23 14.01 -20.12
CA ALA A 217 -17.51 15.05 -19.15
C ALA A 217 -16.92 14.67 -17.79
N TYR A 218 -17.03 15.52 -16.79
CA TYR A 218 -16.59 15.23 -15.44
C TYR A 218 -17.65 15.55 -14.41
N GLN A 219 -17.56 14.87 -13.27
CA GLN A 219 -18.40 15.09 -12.10
C GLN A 219 -17.51 15.37 -10.89
N LEU A 220 -17.75 16.48 -10.19
CA LEU A 220 -17.04 16.81 -8.97
C LEU A 220 -17.34 15.80 -7.85
N GLU A 221 -16.34 15.54 -7.00
CA GLU A 221 -16.50 14.69 -5.83
C GLU A 221 -17.64 15.17 -4.92
N GLY A 222 -18.42 14.22 -4.43
CA GLY A 222 -19.55 14.50 -3.53
C GLY A 222 -20.85 14.86 -4.22
N ILE A 223 -20.84 15.21 -5.51
CA ILE A 223 -22.07 15.54 -6.25
C ILE A 223 -22.78 14.27 -6.69
N ARG A 224 -24.11 14.24 -6.49
CA ARG A 224 -25.03 13.18 -6.93
C ARG A 224 -26.08 13.77 -7.84
N LEU A 225 -26.08 13.37 -9.10
CA LEU A 225 -26.94 13.96 -10.14
C LEU A 225 -28.00 12.96 -10.63
N PRO A 226 -29.17 13.46 -11.09
CA PRO A 226 -30.27 12.62 -11.58
C PRO A 226 -30.06 12.09 -13.00
N ASP A 227 -29.01 12.53 -13.68
CA ASP A 227 -28.65 12.14 -15.05
C ASP A 227 -27.31 11.40 -15.10
N VAL A 228 -26.78 10.96 -13.94
CA VAL A 228 -25.54 10.23 -13.81
C VAL A 228 -25.78 8.88 -13.12
N GLY A 229 -25.37 7.80 -13.81
CA GLY A 229 -25.38 6.43 -13.36
C GLY A 229 -24.05 5.74 -13.68
N PHE A 230 -24.06 4.41 -13.74
CA PHE A 230 -22.85 3.64 -14.06
C PHE A 230 -23.19 2.26 -14.61
N ARG A 231 -22.24 1.65 -15.31
CA ARG A 231 -22.21 0.22 -15.60
C ARG A 231 -20.91 -0.38 -15.11
N ILE A 232 -20.87 -1.71 -15.00
CA ILE A 232 -19.72 -2.44 -14.52
C ILE A 232 -19.18 -3.36 -15.59
N VAL A 233 -17.90 -3.65 -15.47
CA VAL A 233 -17.20 -4.70 -16.19
C VAL A 233 -16.68 -5.74 -15.20
N ARG A 234 -16.36 -6.91 -15.72
CA ARG A 234 -15.69 -7.98 -14.98
C ARG A 234 -14.70 -8.69 -15.89
N GLU A 235 -13.73 -9.34 -15.26
CA GLU A 235 -12.77 -10.15 -15.99
C GLU A 235 -13.44 -11.40 -16.58
N PRO A 236 -13.03 -11.86 -17.78
CA PRO A 236 -13.56 -13.08 -18.39
C PRO A 236 -13.37 -14.30 -17.50
N GLN A 237 -14.29 -15.26 -17.55
CA GLN A 237 -14.18 -16.48 -16.76
C GLN A 237 -12.97 -17.31 -17.21
N GLY A 238 -12.07 -17.66 -16.28
CA GLY A 238 -10.81 -18.34 -16.57
C GLY A 238 -9.60 -17.42 -16.68
N SER A 239 -9.76 -16.08 -16.66
CA SER A 239 -8.65 -15.20 -16.39
C SER A 239 -8.21 -15.40 -14.93
N SER A 240 -6.94 -15.72 -14.73
CA SER A 240 -6.36 -16.08 -13.43
C SER A 240 -6.23 -14.90 -12.45
N HIS A 241 -7.01 -13.83 -12.61
CA HIS A 241 -6.96 -12.62 -11.78
C HIS A 241 -7.49 -12.80 -10.36
N PHE A 242 -8.12 -13.94 -10.07
CA PHE A 242 -8.61 -14.26 -8.74
C PHE A 242 -7.46 -14.72 -7.84
N ARG A 243 -7.06 -13.90 -6.89
CA ARG A 243 -6.07 -14.12 -5.81
C ARG A 243 -4.59 -13.96 -6.16
N GLN A 244 -4.20 -13.48 -7.32
CA GLN A 244 -2.81 -13.08 -7.51
C GLN A 244 -2.61 -11.70 -6.89
N GLN A 245 -1.67 -11.59 -5.96
CA GLN A 245 -1.11 -10.28 -5.60
C GLN A 245 -0.77 -9.59 -6.92
N ARG A 246 -1.33 -8.38 -7.13
CA ARG A 246 -1.01 -7.64 -8.35
C ARG A 246 0.50 -7.45 -8.39
N ARG A 247 1.12 -7.83 -9.49
CA ARG A 247 2.57 -7.72 -9.65
C ARG A 247 2.96 -6.26 -9.62
N ARG A 248 3.76 -5.89 -8.63
CA ARG A 248 4.31 -4.53 -8.53
C ARG A 248 5.40 -4.35 -9.58
N ILE A 249 5.44 -3.15 -10.15
CA ILE A 249 6.52 -2.67 -11.01
C ILE A 249 6.84 -1.24 -10.60
N VAL A 250 8.11 -0.91 -10.53
CA VAL A 250 8.61 0.45 -10.29
C VAL A 250 9.48 0.90 -11.44
N ALA A 251 9.54 2.23 -11.64
CA ALA A 251 10.35 2.86 -12.66
C ALA A 251 11.19 3.97 -12.04
N ALA A 252 12.49 4.02 -12.35
CA ALA A 252 13.43 5.01 -11.84
C ALA A 252 14.31 5.59 -12.95
N SER A 253 14.74 6.85 -12.81
CA SER A 253 15.71 7.46 -13.72
C SER A 253 17.11 6.87 -13.49
N ALA A 254 17.74 6.40 -14.57
CA ALA A 254 19.06 5.76 -14.58
C ALA A 254 20.14 6.59 -15.31
N GLY A 255 19.93 7.90 -15.44
CA GLY A 255 20.82 8.84 -16.15
C GLY A 255 20.66 8.82 -17.66
N ALA A 256 21.06 9.90 -18.31
CA ALA A 256 20.97 10.07 -19.76
C ALA A 256 19.57 9.70 -20.31
N ARG A 257 18.52 10.09 -19.59
CA ARG A 257 17.11 9.81 -19.86
C ARG A 257 16.74 8.32 -19.92
N LYS A 258 17.61 7.40 -19.53
CA LYS A 258 17.31 5.97 -19.41
C LYS A 258 16.35 5.72 -18.25
N VAL A 259 15.55 4.67 -18.37
CA VAL A 259 14.61 4.26 -17.32
C VAL A 259 14.94 2.84 -16.88
N PHE A 260 15.25 2.70 -15.61
CA PHE A 260 15.37 1.42 -14.95
C PHE A 260 13.99 0.97 -14.46
N LEU A 261 13.66 -0.30 -14.70
CA LEU A 261 12.43 -0.94 -14.29
C LEU A 261 12.76 -2.11 -13.39
N SER A 262 11.98 -2.30 -12.35
CA SER A 262 12.06 -3.47 -11.49
C SER A 262 10.66 -3.97 -11.14
N TRP A 263 10.49 -5.30 -10.99
CA TRP A 263 9.20 -5.91 -10.69
C TRP A 263 9.33 -7.18 -9.83
N GLN A 264 8.22 -7.58 -9.25
CA GLN A 264 8.13 -8.74 -8.38
C GLN A 264 8.19 -10.06 -9.18
N LEU A 265 8.91 -11.04 -8.67
CA LEU A 265 8.68 -12.45 -8.93
C LEU A 265 7.73 -12.97 -7.84
N LEU A 266 6.58 -13.50 -8.24
CA LEU A 266 5.56 -13.97 -7.31
C LEU A 266 5.75 -15.45 -6.98
N PRO A 267 5.31 -15.95 -5.81
CA PRO A 267 5.45 -17.36 -5.42
C PRO A 267 4.80 -18.34 -6.38
N GLU A 268 3.70 -17.93 -7.03
CA GLU A 268 2.96 -18.72 -8.01
C GLU A 268 3.59 -18.73 -9.41
N ASP A 269 4.60 -17.91 -9.66
CA ASP A 269 5.29 -17.90 -10.94
C ASP A 269 6.04 -19.22 -11.16
N ALA A 270 5.93 -19.77 -12.34
CA ALA A 270 6.72 -20.95 -12.69
C ALA A 270 8.22 -20.65 -12.62
N ALA A 271 9.03 -21.63 -12.22
CA ALA A 271 10.48 -21.45 -12.03
C ALA A 271 11.21 -20.88 -13.26
N ASN A 272 10.67 -21.13 -14.46
CA ASN A 272 11.20 -20.67 -15.75
C ASN A 272 10.33 -19.62 -16.44
N VAL A 273 9.43 -18.94 -15.69
CA VAL A 273 8.60 -17.86 -16.24
C VAL A 273 9.49 -16.80 -16.90
N GLY A 274 9.08 -16.34 -18.08
CA GLY A 274 9.70 -15.19 -18.74
C GLY A 274 8.85 -13.95 -18.56
N PHE A 275 9.44 -12.80 -18.87
CA PHE A 275 8.75 -11.51 -18.82
C PHE A 275 8.94 -10.74 -20.12
N HIS A 276 7.86 -10.10 -20.59
CA HIS A 276 7.92 -9.07 -21.61
C HIS A 276 7.59 -7.72 -21.01
N VAL A 277 8.36 -6.69 -21.39
CA VAL A 277 8.15 -5.30 -20.99
C VAL A 277 7.39 -4.58 -22.08
N TYR A 278 6.38 -3.84 -21.66
CA TYR A 278 5.55 -2.99 -22.50
C TYR A 278 5.71 -1.54 -22.09
N ARG A 279 5.70 -0.65 -23.05
CA ARG A 279 5.88 0.79 -22.88
C ARG A 279 4.80 1.58 -23.62
N THR A 280 4.33 2.67 -23.05
CA THR A 280 3.40 3.59 -23.68
C THR A 280 3.57 5.00 -23.12
N GLN A 281 3.08 5.99 -23.85
CA GLN A 281 2.88 7.36 -23.33
C GLN A 281 1.41 7.60 -22.92
N TYR A 282 0.57 6.58 -23.03
CA TYR A 282 -0.87 6.62 -22.75
C TYR A 282 -1.25 5.53 -21.75
N ARG A 283 -1.63 5.92 -20.53
CA ARG A 283 -1.86 4.99 -19.41
C ARG A 283 -2.93 3.92 -19.69
N ASP A 284 -3.89 4.24 -20.54
CA ASP A 284 -5.02 3.37 -20.90
C ASP A 284 -4.77 2.51 -22.17
N ALA A 285 -3.57 2.60 -22.75
CA ALA A 285 -3.20 1.82 -23.94
C ALA A 285 -2.59 0.46 -23.57
N ALA A 286 -2.68 -0.51 -24.48
CA ALA A 286 -2.02 -1.81 -24.32
C ALA A 286 -0.47 -1.72 -24.28
N GLY A 287 0.08 -0.63 -24.83
CA GLY A 287 1.52 -0.40 -24.91
C GLY A 287 2.22 -1.20 -26.01
N GLU A 288 3.42 -0.74 -26.36
CA GLU A 288 4.32 -1.38 -27.30
C GLU A 288 5.23 -2.36 -26.53
N LYS A 289 5.38 -3.60 -27.04
CA LYS A 289 6.34 -4.54 -26.50
C LYS A 289 7.76 -4.13 -26.89
N ILE A 290 8.60 -3.77 -25.92
CA ILE A 290 9.97 -3.28 -26.15
C ILE A 290 11.04 -4.35 -25.94
N THR A 291 10.70 -5.54 -25.48
CA THR A 291 11.63 -6.67 -25.35
C THR A 291 11.49 -7.63 -26.53
N GLY A 292 12.56 -7.83 -27.30
CA GLY A 292 12.57 -8.78 -28.43
C GLY A 292 12.54 -10.25 -27.97
N GLN A 293 13.19 -10.56 -26.83
CA GLN A 293 13.19 -11.88 -26.19
C GLN A 293 12.66 -11.75 -24.78
N PRO A 294 12.03 -12.81 -24.23
CA PRO A 294 11.55 -12.78 -22.85
C PRO A 294 12.72 -12.76 -21.87
N ILE A 295 12.63 -11.93 -20.86
CA ILE A 295 13.60 -11.85 -19.75
C ILE A 295 13.33 -13.04 -18.82
N ARG A 296 14.31 -13.92 -18.60
CA ARG A 296 14.17 -15.13 -17.77
C ARG A 296 15.15 -15.22 -16.61
N ASP A 297 16.20 -14.42 -16.65
CA ASP A 297 17.30 -14.41 -15.68
C ASP A 297 17.25 -13.22 -14.71
N SER A 298 16.23 -12.38 -14.83
CA SER A 298 16.11 -11.13 -14.09
C SER A 298 14.65 -10.74 -13.85
N THR A 299 14.43 -9.87 -12.87
CA THR A 299 13.19 -9.11 -12.61
C THR A 299 13.41 -7.63 -12.78
N ASN A 300 14.36 -7.23 -13.59
CA ASN A 300 14.63 -5.84 -13.93
C ASN A 300 14.99 -5.67 -15.41
N PHE A 301 14.87 -4.43 -15.89
CA PHE A 301 15.14 -4.08 -17.28
C PHE A 301 15.55 -2.59 -17.36
N LEU A 302 16.56 -2.29 -18.17
CA LEU A 302 16.93 -0.93 -18.48
C LEU A 302 16.42 -0.56 -19.87
N ASP A 303 15.46 0.38 -19.94
CA ASP A 303 15.07 1.01 -21.22
C ASP A 303 16.11 2.07 -21.60
N PRO A 304 16.90 1.83 -22.64
CA PRO A 304 17.98 2.75 -23.02
C PRO A 304 17.48 3.98 -23.77
N ALA A 305 16.25 3.94 -24.31
CA ALA A 305 15.73 4.97 -25.21
C ALA A 305 14.21 5.14 -25.04
N PRO A 306 13.76 5.65 -23.89
CA PRO A 306 12.35 6.02 -23.75
C PRO A 306 11.98 7.13 -24.73
N PRO A 307 10.74 7.17 -25.22
CA PRO A 307 10.30 8.21 -26.14
C PRO A 307 10.43 9.60 -25.48
N PRO A 308 10.67 10.66 -26.27
CA PRO A 308 10.64 12.02 -25.72
C PRO A 308 9.25 12.33 -25.20
N PRO A 309 9.13 13.23 -24.20
CA PRO A 309 7.82 13.67 -23.72
C PRO A 309 6.95 14.15 -24.86
N LEU A 310 5.66 13.81 -24.82
CA LEU A 310 4.70 14.35 -25.76
C LEU A 310 4.71 15.88 -25.68
N PRO A 311 4.71 16.61 -26.83
CA PRO A 311 4.61 18.04 -26.82
C PRO A 311 3.28 18.43 -26.16
N GLY A 312 3.38 18.99 -24.96
CA GLY A 312 2.20 19.54 -24.29
C GLY A 312 1.65 20.70 -25.10
N PRO A 313 0.33 20.93 -25.12
CA PRO A 313 -0.21 22.12 -25.74
C PRO A 313 0.40 23.35 -25.09
N ARG A 314 0.97 24.27 -25.89
CA ARG A 314 1.38 25.59 -25.43
C ARG A 314 0.14 26.37 -25.04
N LEU A 315 -0.13 26.52 -23.76
CA LEU A 315 -1.14 27.46 -23.30
C LEU A 315 -0.52 28.85 -23.28
N THR A 316 -1.15 29.76 -24.02
CA THR A 316 -0.89 31.19 -23.92
C THR A 316 -1.51 31.71 -22.63
N GLY A 317 -0.72 31.97 -21.59
CA GLY A 317 -1.16 32.65 -20.39
C GLY A 317 -0.78 32.03 -19.03
N GLY A 318 0.37 32.38 -18.52
CA GLY A 318 0.81 32.19 -17.12
C GLY A 318 2.04 31.31 -16.96
N PRO A 319 2.98 31.71 -16.08
CA PRO A 319 4.29 31.04 -15.95
C PRO A 319 4.29 29.69 -15.22
N ASP A 320 3.23 29.27 -14.55
CA ASP A 320 3.26 28.15 -13.60
C ASP A 320 2.24 27.02 -13.85
N GLN A 321 1.88 26.75 -15.10
CA GLN A 321 1.05 25.59 -15.40
C GLN A 321 1.91 24.41 -15.86
N PRO A 322 1.90 23.25 -15.19
CA PRO A 322 2.64 22.09 -15.65
C PRO A 322 2.13 21.67 -17.03
N GLY A 323 3.03 21.57 -17.99
CA GLY A 323 2.77 21.05 -19.33
C GLY A 323 2.20 19.64 -19.28
N GLY A 324 1.51 19.19 -20.36
CA GLY A 324 0.87 17.89 -20.45
C GLY A 324 1.74 16.72 -19.97
N GLU A 325 1.12 15.56 -19.73
CA GLU A 325 1.81 14.40 -19.15
C GLU A 325 3.12 14.10 -19.85
N ARG A 326 4.24 14.39 -19.17
CA ARG A 326 5.59 14.10 -19.63
C ARG A 326 6.02 12.67 -19.31
N ARG A 327 5.07 11.83 -18.85
CA ARG A 327 5.35 10.50 -18.35
C ARG A 327 5.37 9.47 -19.45
N VAL A 328 6.24 8.49 -19.28
CA VAL A 328 6.26 7.23 -20.01
C VAL A 328 5.80 6.16 -19.02
N TYR A 329 4.93 5.28 -19.46
CA TYR A 329 4.35 4.21 -18.64
C TYR A 329 4.91 2.87 -19.06
N TYR A 330 5.20 2.02 -18.07
CA TYR A 330 5.74 0.68 -18.26
C TYR A 330 4.92 -0.35 -17.51
N ARG A 331 4.78 -1.52 -18.10
CA ARG A 331 4.23 -2.71 -17.44
C ARG A 331 4.92 -3.97 -17.94
N VAL A 332 4.76 -5.07 -17.20
CA VAL A 332 5.27 -6.37 -17.57
C VAL A 332 4.13 -7.37 -17.73
N ARG A 333 4.34 -8.36 -18.61
CA ARG A 333 3.52 -9.56 -18.71
C ARG A 333 4.41 -10.79 -18.53
N THR A 334 3.91 -11.79 -17.84
CA THR A 334 4.57 -13.10 -17.79
C THR A 334 4.45 -13.81 -19.14
N LEU A 335 5.43 -14.64 -19.46
CA LEU A 335 5.37 -15.58 -20.58
C LEU A 335 5.55 -17.01 -20.03
N GLY A 336 4.50 -17.80 -20.12
CA GLY A 336 4.52 -19.22 -19.75
C GLY A 336 5.38 -20.06 -20.67
N THR A 337 5.61 -21.31 -20.29
CA THR A 337 6.29 -22.31 -21.13
C THR A 337 5.47 -22.72 -22.35
N ASP A 338 4.18 -22.52 -22.31
CA ASP A 338 3.23 -22.73 -23.41
C ASP A 338 3.24 -21.59 -24.44
N GLY A 339 4.09 -20.57 -24.25
CA GLY A 339 4.20 -19.42 -25.13
C GLY A 339 3.08 -18.39 -24.98
N LYS A 340 2.18 -18.56 -24.00
CA LYS A 340 1.11 -17.59 -23.74
C LYS A 340 1.53 -16.55 -22.73
N GLU A 341 1.14 -15.31 -23.02
CA GLU A 341 1.31 -14.21 -22.07
C GLU A 341 0.21 -14.25 -21.01
N GLY A 342 0.63 -14.04 -19.77
CA GLY A 342 -0.26 -13.85 -18.64
C GLY A 342 -0.80 -12.42 -18.56
N PRO A 343 -1.58 -12.12 -17.52
CA PRO A 343 -2.11 -10.80 -17.28
C PRO A 343 -1.01 -9.77 -17.10
N PRO A 344 -1.28 -8.49 -17.46
CA PRO A 344 -0.32 -7.42 -17.24
C PRO A 344 -0.22 -7.04 -15.76
N SER A 345 0.95 -6.53 -15.35
CA SER A 345 1.06 -5.72 -14.14
C SER A 345 0.30 -4.38 -14.31
N GLU A 346 0.13 -3.66 -13.21
CA GLU A 346 -0.25 -2.24 -13.28
C GLU A 346 0.83 -1.42 -14.01
N TRP A 347 0.48 -0.19 -14.39
CA TRP A 347 1.41 0.71 -15.05
C TRP A 347 2.25 1.49 -14.04
N ALA A 348 3.58 1.45 -14.17
CA ALA A 348 4.49 2.39 -13.53
C ALA A 348 4.77 3.57 -14.45
N GLY A 349 4.43 4.78 -14.02
CA GLY A 349 4.63 6.00 -14.79
C GLY A 349 5.82 6.82 -14.30
N ILE A 350 6.72 7.24 -15.22
CA ILE A 350 7.88 8.05 -14.89
C ILE A 350 8.09 9.16 -15.92
N GLU A 351 8.58 10.32 -15.49
CA GLU A 351 9.19 11.33 -16.35
C GLU A 351 10.69 11.04 -16.46
N PRO A 352 11.22 10.58 -17.61
CA PRO A 352 12.63 10.25 -17.77
C PRO A 352 13.50 11.50 -17.60
N ARG A 353 14.51 11.41 -16.75
CA ARG A 353 15.46 12.50 -16.41
C ARG A 353 16.89 12.12 -16.74
N ASP A 354 17.75 13.13 -16.77
CA ASP A 354 19.19 12.94 -17.01
C ASP A 354 19.95 12.53 -15.74
N ASP A 355 19.32 12.64 -14.56
CA ASP A 355 19.93 12.25 -13.29
C ASP A 355 19.97 10.72 -13.13
N ARG A 356 20.89 10.24 -12.30
CA ARG A 356 20.99 8.84 -11.85
C ARG A 356 20.49 8.66 -10.41
N SER A 357 19.53 9.47 -10.00
CA SER A 357 19.13 9.47 -8.59
C SER A 357 18.55 8.14 -8.10
N GLY A 358 17.99 7.33 -8.99
CA GLY A 358 17.23 6.14 -8.58
C GLY A 358 15.96 6.48 -7.78
N LEU A 359 15.53 7.72 -7.80
CA LEU A 359 14.36 8.19 -7.06
C LEU A 359 13.09 7.58 -7.64
N ILE A 360 12.35 6.82 -6.81
CA ILE A 360 11.09 6.20 -7.20
C ILE A 360 9.86 6.89 -6.61
N ALA A 361 10.01 7.53 -5.44
CA ALA A 361 8.91 8.27 -4.82
C ALA A 361 9.41 9.47 -4.01
N THR A 362 8.57 10.49 -3.92
CA THR A 362 8.77 11.65 -3.04
C THR A 362 7.46 11.97 -2.33
N PHE A 363 7.50 12.03 -1.01
CA PHE A 363 6.37 12.40 -0.18
C PHE A 363 6.69 13.70 0.58
N GLN A 364 5.77 14.64 0.59
CA GLN A 364 5.94 15.89 1.30
C GLN A 364 4.81 16.09 2.32
N PRO A 365 4.89 15.42 3.50
CA PRO A 365 3.89 15.59 4.54
C PRO A 365 3.88 17.02 5.05
N ASN A 366 2.68 17.53 5.33
CA ASN A 366 2.49 18.91 5.81
C ASN A 366 2.74 18.98 7.32
N VAL A 367 4.00 18.86 7.70
CA VAL A 367 4.46 18.94 9.09
C VAL A 367 4.80 20.40 9.44
N LYS A 368 4.10 20.96 10.43
CA LYS A 368 4.39 22.32 10.90
C LYS A 368 5.67 22.39 11.73
N GLN A 369 5.88 21.42 12.60
CA GLN A 369 7.06 21.28 13.47
C GLN A 369 7.25 19.79 13.80
N GLY A 370 8.46 19.40 14.22
CA GLY A 370 8.74 18.06 14.70
C GLY A 370 9.03 17.04 13.61
N GLY A 371 8.80 15.75 13.93
CA GLY A 371 9.07 14.60 13.09
C GLY A 371 7.81 14.01 12.45
N PHE A 372 8.04 13.04 11.59
CA PHE A 372 7.00 12.16 11.04
C PHE A 372 7.53 10.73 10.99
N VAL A 373 6.61 9.78 11.00
CA VAL A 373 6.89 8.34 10.87
C VAL A 373 6.16 7.82 9.65
N PRO A 374 6.84 7.35 8.60
CA PRO A 374 6.22 6.79 7.42
C PRO A 374 5.78 5.35 7.67
N MET A 375 4.68 4.95 7.05
CA MET A 375 4.20 3.58 6.94
C MET A 375 3.88 3.32 5.48
N PHE A 376 4.22 2.14 4.96
CA PHE A 376 4.01 1.79 3.56
C PHE A 376 3.04 0.61 3.44
N GLY A 377 2.08 0.73 2.53
CA GLY A 377 1.08 -0.29 2.24
C GLY A 377 0.32 0.08 0.97
N ASP A 378 -0.25 -0.90 0.32
CA ASP A 378 -1.13 -0.70 -0.82
C ASP A 378 -2.53 -0.30 -0.32
N LEU A 379 -2.87 0.98 -0.37
CA LEU A 379 -4.13 1.49 0.19
C LEU A 379 -5.32 1.30 -0.75
N ASP A 380 -5.09 1.28 -2.05
CA ASP A 380 -6.15 1.23 -3.08
C ASP A 380 -6.21 -0.11 -3.85
N GLY A 381 -5.25 -1.01 -3.61
CA GLY A 381 -5.19 -2.34 -4.20
C GLY A 381 -4.64 -2.35 -5.63
N ASP A 382 -3.88 -1.31 -6.01
CA ASP A 382 -3.28 -1.21 -7.34
C ASP A 382 -1.94 -1.96 -7.46
N GLY A 383 -1.44 -2.51 -6.36
CA GLY A 383 -0.19 -3.26 -6.30
C GLY A 383 1.04 -2.36 -6.11
N VAL A 384 0.88 -1.05 -6.01
CA VAL A 384 1.96 -0.09 -5.76
C VAL A 384 1.88 0.40 -4.32
N LEU A 385 3.03 0.66 -3.68
CA LEU A 385 3.04 1.14 -2.30
C LEU A 385 2.66 2.60 -2.21
N ASP A 386 1.59 2.83 -1.49
CA ASP A 386 1.20 4.12 -0.94
C ASP A 386 1.88 4.36 0.41
N ALA A 387 1.69 5.52 0.99
CA ALA A 387 2.26 5.85 2.28
C ALA A 387 1.24 6.54 3.20
N VAL A 388 1.31 6.21 4.50
CA VAL A 388 0.64 6.97 5.55
C VAL A 388 1.69 7.47 6.52
N PHE A 389 1.63 8.75 6.83
CA PHE A 389 2.55 9.39 7.76
C PHE A 389 1.86 9.68 9.08
N ARG A 390 2.45 9.23 10.19
CA ARG A 390 2.12 9.79 11.50
C ARG A 390 2.92 11.07 11.67
N LEU A 391 2.22 12.17 11.90
CA LEU A 391 2.77 13.50 12.07
C LEU A 391 2.80 13.84 13.55
N ASP A 392 3.99 13.98 14.11
CA ASP A 392 4.17 14.24 15.55
C ASP A 392 3.93 15.72 15.92
N ASN A 393 3.93 16.62 14.93
CA ASN A 393 3.61 18.05 15.07
C ASN A 393 4.31 18.78 16.22
N GLY A 394 5.56 18.39 16.56
CA GLY A 394 6.37 18.98 17.62
C GLY A 394 6.08 18.44 19.00
N ILE A 395 5.24 17.43 19.14
CA ILE A 395 4.94 16.80 20.42
C ILE A 395 6.16 15.98 20.86
N THR A 396 6.86 16.49 21.86
CA THR A 396 7.98 15.81 22.53
C THR A 396 7.77 15.89 24.05
N GLU A 397 8.50 15.07 24.79
CA GLU A 397 8.46 15.09 26.26
C GLU A 397 8.80 16.45 26.88
N ARG A 398 9.40 17.38 26.10
CA ARG A 398 9.93 18.67 26.58
C ARG A 398 9.25 19.91 25.98
N SER A 399 8.51 19.77 24.92
CA SER A 399 7.87 20.90 24.23
C SER A 399 6.51 20.48 23.67
N ALA A 400 5.48 21.18 24.13
CA ALA A 400 4.12 20.82 23.77
C ALA A 400 3.26 22.07 23.64
N ASP A 401 2.72 22.29 22.44
CA ASP A 401 1.54 23.13 22.25
C ASP A 401 0.30 22.25 22.51
N PRO A 402 -0.45 22.51 23.60
CA PRO A 402 -1.57 21.64 23.98
C PRO A 402 -2.71 21.58 22.93
N GLY A 403 -2.71 22.49 21.98
CA GLY A 403 -3.74 22.56 20.93
C GLY A 403 -3.47 21.71 19.67
N VAL A 404 -2.25 21.15 19.51
CA VAL A 404 -1.86 20.46 18.27
C VAL A 404 -1.98 18.95 18.43
N PRO A 405 -2.75 18.24 17.58
CA PRO A 405 -2.88 16.78 17.64
C PRO A 405 -1.73 16.07 16.94
N VAL A 406 -1.48 14.81 17.34
CA VAL A 406 -0.86 13.81 16.48
C VAL A 406 -1.84 13.49 15.36
N GLU A 407 -1.39 13.50 14.12
CA GLU A 407 -2.24 13.29 12.94
C GLU A 407 -1.72 12.15 12.07
N LEU A 408 -2.59 11.63 11.22
CA LEU A 408 -2.22 10.83 10.05
C LEU A 408 -2.44 11.64 8.78
N GLU A 409 -1.54 11.48 7.82
CA GLU A 409 -1.70 11.97 6.47
C GLU A 409 -1.33 10.87 5.48
N ALA A 410 -2.25 10.50 4.59
CA ALA A 410 -2.06 9.46 3.60
C ALA A 410 -1.72 10.05 2.22
N PHE A 411 -0.91 9.31 1.48
CA PHE A 411 -0.42 9.69 0.15
C PHE A 411 -0.52 8.52 -0.80
N THR A 412 -0.83 8.82 -2.06
CA THR A 412 -0.62 7.86 -3.16
C THR A 412 0.86 7.61 -3.36
N SER A 413 1.19 6.52 -4.03
CA SER A 413 2.56 6.17 -4.47
C SER A 413 3.29 7.29 -5.24
N TYR A 414 2.55 8.22 -5.81
CA TYR A 414 3.08 9.39 -6.53
C TYR A 414 3.30 10.62 -5.64
N GLY A 415 3.10 10.50 -4.32
CA GLY A 415 3.33 11.58 -3.36
C GLY A 415 2.20 12.59 -3.22
N LYS A 416 0.99 12.26 -3.67
CA LYS A 416 -0.19 13.10 -3.46
C LYS A 416 -0.87 12.79 -2.15
N SER A 417 -1.14 13.81 -1.33
CA SER A 417 -1.97 13.69 -0.13
C SER A 417 -3.42 13.37 -0.52
N ILE A 418 -3.98 12.28 0.04
CA ILE A 418 -5.34 11.82 -0.23
C ILE A 418 -6.30 12.10 0.92
N TRP A 419 -5.84 12.00 2.15
CA TRP A 419 -6.60 12.40 3.31
C TRP A 419 -5.69 12.73 4.48
N ARG A 420 -6.21 13.52 5.44
CA ARG A 420 -5.56 13.87 6.71
C ARG A 420 -6.56 13.75 7.85
N ARG A 421 -6.09 13.25 9.00
CA ARG A 421 -6.95 12.98 10.14
C ARG A 421 -6.20 13.16 11.47
N PRO A 422 -6.77 13.90 12.46
CA PRO A 422 -6.29 13.91 13.82
C PRO A 422 -6.56 12.56 14.50
N LEU A 423 -5.62 12.10 15.33
CA LEU A 423 -5.73 10.91 16.15
C LEU A 423 -5.93 11.22 17.62
N VAL A 424 -4.96 11.89 18.23
CA VAL A 424 -4.90 12.15 19.67
C VAL A 424 -4.36 13.56 19.89
N ARG A 425 -5.00 14.33 20.78
CA ARG A 425 -4.49 15.63 21.18
C ARG A 425 -3.26 15.50 22.07
N HIS A 426 -2.48 16.54 22.15
CA HIS A 426 -1.23 16.55 22.91
C HIS A 426 -1.41 16.19 24.40
N ASP A 427 -2.39 16.78 25.06
CA ASP A 427 -2.71 16.56 26.46
C ASP A 427 -3.16 15.11 26.77
N GLU A 428 -3.62 14.39 25.75
CA GLU A 428 -4.12 13.01 25.82
C GLU A 428 -3.08 11.95 25.40
N CYS A 429 -1.92 12.37 24.84
CA CYS A 429 -0.84 11.44 24.45
C CYS A 429 0.28 11.33 25.49
N PHE A 430 0.07 11.82 26.70
CA PHE A 430 1.05 11.82 27.81
C PHE A 430 2.39 12.50 27.45
N GLY A 431 2.32 13.55 26.60
CA GLY A 431 3.48 14.32 26.20
C GLY A 431 4.44 13.61 25.23
N ASN A 432 4.05 12.45 24.66
CA ASN A 432 4.89 11.70 23.74
C ASN A 432 4.10 11.13 22.57
N ALA A 433 4.41 11.55 21.36
CA ALA A 433 3.75 11.06 20.13
C ALA A 433 3.93 9.53 19.93
N ASN A 434 4.93 8.90 20.53
CA ASN A 434 5.09 7.43 20.47
C ASN A 434 3.96 6.68 21.20
N ASN A 435 3.21 7.36 22.08
CA ASN A 435 2.02 6.81 22.71
C ASN A 435 0.78 6.83 21.81
N VAL A 436 0.97 7.22 20.55
CA VAL A 436 -0.07 7.18 19.50
C VAL A 436 0.40 6.27 18.37
N PRO A 437 0.43 4.95 18.60
CA PRO A 437 0.88 4.02 17.58
C PRO A 437 -0.12 3.95 16.42
N ALA A 438 0.42 3.72 15.22
CA ALA A 438 -0.35 3.38 14.03
C ALA A 438 0.47 2.40 13.17
N LEU A 439 -0.22 1.56 12.39
CA LEU A 439 0.40 0.67 11.40
C LEU A 439 -0.53 0.44 10.22
N LEU A 440 0.03 -0.04 9.10
CA LEU A 440 -0.69 -0.47 7.90
C LEU A 440 -0.63 -1.98 7.77
N TYR A 441 -1.78 -2.61 7.57
CA TYR A 441 -1.86 -4.03 7.26
C TYR A 441 -3.17 -4.37 6.56
N ASP A 442 -3.13 -5.31 5.61
CA ASP A 442 -4.31 -5.90 4.99
C ASP A 442 -4.92 -6.90 5.98
N LEU A 443 -5.94 -6.46 6.74
CA LEU A 443 -6.55 -7.24 7.82
C LEU A 443 -7.65 -8.20 7.35
N ASP A 444 -8.25 -7.94 6.20
CA ASP A 444 -9.36 -8.73 5.68
C ASP A 444 -9.02 -9.54 4.41
N GLY A 445 -7.78 -9.42 3.93
CA GLY A 445 -7.25 -10.19 2.80
C GLY A 445 -7.78 -9.73 1.46
N ASP A 446 -8.27 -8.48 1.36
CA ASP A 446 -8.81 -7.94 0.10
C ASP A 446 -7.73 -7.30 -0.80
N GLY A 447 -6.48 -7.31 -0.36
CA GLY A 447 -5.33 -6.74 -1.06
C GLY A 447 -5.11 -5.26 -0.79
N LYS A 448 -5.92 -4.63 0.06
CA LYS A 448 -5.79 -3.23 0.48
C LYS A 448 -5.44 -3.15 1.96
N ALA A 449 -4.52 -2.28 2.28
CA ALA A 449 -4.11 -2.10 3.67
C ALA A 449 -5.09 -1.19 4.42
N GLU A 450 -5.55 -1.65 5.58
CA GLU A 450 -6.18 -0.82 6.59
C GLU A 450 -5.14 -0.10 7.44
N VAL A 451 -5.56 1.00 8.07
CA VAL A 451 -4.80 1.67 9.12
C VAL A 451 -5.32 1.23 10.48
N VAL A 452 -4.47 0.63 11.28
CA VAL A 452 -4.77 0.33 12.70
C VAL A 452 -4.11 1.41 13.55
N ALA A 453 -4.87 2.11 14.38
CA ALA A 453 -4.35 3.23 15.15
C ALA A 453 -5.05 3.41 16.50
N ARG A 454 -4.35 4.07 17.43
CA ARG A 454 -4.98 4.68 18.61
C ARG A 454 -5.70 5.95 18.18
N LEU A 455 -6.98 6.06 18.57
CA LEU A 455 -7.83 7.23 18.32
C LEU A 455 -8.38 7.72 19.65
N GLN A 456 -8.45 9.02 19.86
CA GLN A 456 -9.08 9.64 21.02
C GLN A 456 -10.36 10.38 20.61
N GLU A 457 -11.47 10.12 21.31
CA GLU A 457 -12.73 10.86 21.15
C GLU A 457 -13.24 11.25 22.53
N GLY A 458 -13.19 12.53 22.83
CA GLY A 458 -13.44 13.02 24.18
C GLY A 458 -12.44 12.40 25.16
N GLU A 459 -12.92 11.86 26.28
CA GLU A 459 -12.08 11.22 27.31
C GLU A 459 -11.77 9.74 26.99
N THR A 460 -12.31 9.17 25.90
CA THR A 460 -12.17 7.76 25.61
C THR A 460 -11.14 7.50 24.51
N ALA A 461 -10.12 6.68 24.84
CA ALA A 461 -9.20 6.12 23.87
C ALA A 461 -9.81 4.88 23.20
N TYR A 462 -9.56 4.73 21.91
CA TYR A 462 -10.03 3.59 21.11
C TYR A 462 -8.87 2.96 20.34
N LEU A 463 -8.89 1.64 20.24
CA LEU A 463 -8.25 0.92 19.16
C LEU A 463 -9.19 1.01 17.94
N ALA A 464 -8.73 1.59 16.86
CA ALA A 464 -9.51 1.84 15.67
C ALA A 464 -8.89 1.23 14.42
N VAL A 465 -9.73 0.71 13.54
CA VAL A 465 -9.37 0.30 12.18
C VAL A 465 -9.99 1.29 11.21
N LEU A 466 -9.16 1.91 10.40
CA LEU A 466 -9.55 2.92 9.42
C LEU A 466 -9.40 2.35 8.01
N HIS A 467 -10.27 2.76 7.11
CA HIS A 467 -10.15 2.46 5.69
C HIS A 467 -8.91 3.15 5.12
N GLY A 468 -8.01 2.40 4.49
CA GLY A 468 -6.72 2.92 3.99
C GLY A 468 -6.86 4.09 3.03
N GLU A 469 -7.73 3.94 2.03
CA GLU A 469 -7.93 4.93 0.95
C GLU A 469 -8.66 6.21 1.41
N THR A 470 -9.44 6.17 2.49
CA THR A 470 -10.31 7.30 2.88
C THR A 470 -10.09 7.83 4.30
N GLY A 471 -9.34 7.14 5.14
CA GLY A 471 -9.16 7.49 6.56
C GLY A 471 -10.42 7.36 7.42
N ARG A 472 -11.54 6.83 6.88
CA ARG A 472 -12.80 6.66 7.60
C ARG A 472 -12.70 5.52 8.61
N VAL A 473 -13.21 5.71 9.82
CA VAL A 473 -13.29 4.64 10.82
C VAL A 473 -14.23 3.53 10.32
N LEU A 474 -13.70 2.33 10.17
CA LEU A 474 -14.46 1.13 9.84
C LEU A 474 -15.06 0.50 11.09
N ARG A 475 -14.24 0.36 12.14
CA ARG A 475 -14.61 -0.21 13.44
C ARG A 475 -13.66 0.32 14.52
N LYS A 476 -14.12 0.36 15.76
CA LYS A 476 -13.33 0.73 16.93
C LYS A 476 -13.84 0.05 18.18
N THR A 477 -12.97 -0.18 19.14
CA THR A 477 -13.29 -0.69 20.49
C THR A 477 -12.56 0.17 21.52
N PRO A 478 -13.10 0.36 22.73
CA PRO A 478 -12.34 1.06 23.77
C PRO A 478 -10.96 0.44 23.94
N TRP A 479 -9.94 1.28 24.00
CA TRP A 479 -8.58 0.81 24.30
C TRP A 479 -8.57 0.21 25.69
N THR A 480 -7.96 -0.95 25.87
CA THR A 480 -7.79 -1.58 27.17
C THR A 480 -7.16 -0.57 28.14
N PRO A 481 -7.57 -0.56 29.41
CA PRO A 481 -7.28 0.55 30.30
C PRO A 481 -5.82 0.97 30.22
N LEU A 482 -5.63 2.22 29.86
CA LEU A 482 -4.40 2.92 30.08
C LEU A 482 -4.16 2.79 31.57
N VAL A 483 -3.03 2.23 31.99
CA VAL A 483 -2.73 2.07 33.40
C VAL A 483 -2.58 3.48 33.96
N SER A 484 -3.66 4.04 34.52
CA SER A 484 -3.76 5.41 34.96
C SER A 484 -2.81 5.78 36.11
N ASP A 485 -2.19 4.76 36.72
CA ASP A 485 -1.37 4.89 37.89
C ASP A 485 0.13 4.76 37.61
N LEU A 486 0.52 4.68 36.32
CA LEU A 486 1.92 4.48 35.97
C LEU A 486 2.67 5.81 35.90
N SER A 487 3.92 5.81 36.38
CA SER A 487 4.84 6.96 36.24
C SER A 487 4.98 7.36 34.76
N ARG A 488 5.40 8.59 34.46
CA ARG A 488 5.53 9.08 33.07
C ARG A 488 6.39 8.21 32.14
N SER A 489 7.32 7.44 32.70
CA SER A 489 8.17 6.50 31.95
C SER A 489 7.47 5.22 31.55
N SER A 490 6.38 4.86 32.22
CA SER A 490 5.63 3.62 32.00
C SER A 490 4.40 3.75 31.10
N THR A 491 4.12 4.95 30.56
CA THR A 491 2.95 5.18 29.70
C THR A 491 3.17 4.85 28.21
N ARG A 492 4.14 4.00 27.87
CA ARG A 492 4.39 3.57 26.49
C ARG A 492 3.25 2.70 25.98
N ILE A 493 2.87 2.92 24.72
CA ILE A 493 1.79 2.21 24.04
C ILE A 493 2.30 1.73 22.69
N HIS A 494 2.18 0.43 22.46
CA HIS A 494 2.59 -0.19 21.19
C HIS A 494 1.48 -1.03 20.61
N LEU A 495 1.57 -1.34 19.31
CA LEU A 495 0.71 -2.30 18.63
C LEU A 495 1.49 -3.04 17.53
N THR A 496 1.03 -4.24 17.24
CA THR A 496 1.56 -5.09 16.17
C THR A 496 0.46 -5.99 15.62
N ILE A 497 0.75 -6.67 14.52
CA ILE A 497 -0.06 -7.75 13.97
C ILE A 497 0.61 -9.10 14.28
N ALA A 498 -0.18 -10.12 14.60
CA ALA A 498 0.25 -11.49 14.83
C ALA A 498 -0.76 -12.48 14.24
N TYR A 499 -0.32 -13.65 13.83
CA TYR A 499 -1.18 -14.75 13.36
C TYR A 499 -1.35 -15.79 14.47
N LEU A 500 -2.13 -15.45 15.51
CA LEU A 500 -2.29 -16.27 16.71
C LEU A 500 -3.01 -17.61 16.45
N ASP A 501 -3.82 -17.69 15.40
CA ASP A 501 -4.48 -18.91 14.93
C ASP A 501 -3.79 -19.54 13.71
N GLY A 502 -2.68 -18.95 13.26
CA GLY A 502 -1.93 -19.37 12.08
C GLY A 502 -2.54 -18.97 10.73
N ARG A 503 -3.73 -18.38 10.71
CA ARG A 503 -4.48 -18.11 9.46
C ARG A 503 -4.92 -16.66 9.31
N ASN A 504 -5.42 -16.08 10.37
CA ASN A 504 -6.02 -14.75 10.35
C ASN A 504 -5.16 -13.76 11.12
N PRO A 505 -5.01 -12.51 10.63
CA PRO A 505 -4.30 -11.48 11.37
C PRO A 505 -5.08 -11.10 12.63
N ALA A 506 -4.37 -11.01 13.74
CA ALA A 506 -4.82 -10.52 15.03
C ALA A 506 -4.06 -9.24 15.36
N ILE A 507 -4.67 -8.32 16.09
CA ILE A 507 -4.05 -7.08 16.55
C ILE A 507 -3.63 -7.30 18.00
N VAL A 508 -2.35 -7.08 18.31
CA VAL A 508 -1.85 -7.14 19.68
C VAL A 508 -1.43 -5.73 20.12
N THR A 509 -1.97 -5.29 21.25
CA THR A 509 -1.64 -4.00 21.86
C THR A 509 -0.85 -4.20 23.13
N GLN A 510 0.05 -3.29 23.44
CA GLN A 510 0.74 -3.19 24.70
C GLN A 510 0.47 -1.83 25.34
N SER A 511 0.11 -1.80 26.59
CA SER A 511 0.00 -0.59 27.42
C SER A 511 0.92 -0.75 28.63
N GLY A 512 1.83 0.22 28.81
CA GLY A 512 2.85 0.16 29.84
C GLY A 512 4.20 -0.33 29.34
N LEU A 513 5.26 -0.07 30.15
CA LEU A 513 6.64 -0.48 29.91
C LEU A 513 7.37 -0.52 31.25
N TYR A 514 8.45 -1.32 31.36
CA TYR A 514 9.36 -1.49 32.48
C TYR A 514 8.77 -2.22 33.70
N GLU A 515 7.75 -1.68 34.35
CA GLU A 515 7.28 -2.18 35.66
C GLU A 515 5.94 -2.91 35.58
N SER A 516 5.10 -2.50 34.64
CA SER A 516 3.76 -3.07 34.48
C SER A 516 3.29 -2.92 33.06
N GLU A 517 2.99 -4.02 32.41
CA GLU A 517 2.51 -4.07 31.04
C GLU A 517 1.20 -4.85 30.95
N ILE A 518 0.34 -4.39 30.08
CA ILE A 518 -0.88 -5.10 29.71
C ILE A 518 -0.85 -5.35 28.20
N PHE A 519 -0.75 -6.61 27.82
CA PHE A 519 -0.90 -7.05 26.45
C PHE A 519 -2.34 -7.50 26.22
N THR A 520 -2.95 -7.06 25.14
CA THR A 520 -4.30 -7.48 24.76
C THR A 520 -4.32 -7.85 23.30
N ALA A 521 -4.81 -9.03 22.99
CA ALA A 521 -5.01 -9.49 21.62
C ALA A 521 -6.46 -9.36 21.20
N TYR A 522 -6.66 -8.95 19.96
CA TYR A 522 -7.96 -8.81 19.30
C TYR A 522 -7.94 -9.50 17.95
N ASP A 523 -9.06 -10.11 17.55
CA ASP A 523 -9.22 -10.51 16.16
C ASP A 523 -9.41 -9.29 15.22
N ALA A 524 -9.43 -9.53 13.92
CA ALA A 524 -9.63 -8.45 12.94
C ALA A 524 -10.97 -7.71 13.08
N SER A 525 -11.98 -8.28 13.78
CA SER A 525 -13.26 -7.63 14.10
C SER A 525 -13.22 -6.76 15.36
N LEU A 526 -12.08 -6.72 16.05
CA LEU A 526 -11.83 -6.09 17.35
C LEU A 526 -12.50 -6.79 18.53
N LYS A 527 -12.81 -8.08 18.41
CA LYS A 527 -13.20 -8.91 19.55
C LYS A 527 -11.93 -9.31 20.31
N GLN A 528 -11.92 -9.07 21.62
CA GLN A 528 -10.81 -9.48 22.48
C GLN A 528 -10.68 -11.01 22.50
N LEU A 529 -9.46 -11.51 22.25
CA LEU A 529 -9.11 -12.92 22.30
C LEU A 529 -8.57 -13.29 23.69
N TRP A 530 -7.58 -12.55 24.17
CA TRP A 530 -6.98 -12.73 25.50
C TRP A 530 -6.38 -11.42 26.00
N GLN A 531 -6.02 -11.40 27.29
CA GLN A 531 -5.28 -10.33 27.93
C GLN A 531 -4.25 -10.95 28.88
N PHE A 532 -3.01 -10.49 28.76
CA PHE A 532 -1.90 -10.84 29.67
C PHE A 532 -1.49 -9.59 30.45
N LYS A 533 -1.22 -9.77 31.76
CA LYS A 533 -0.74 -8.72 32.65
C LYS A 533 0.60 -9.14 33.21
N SER A 534 1.63 -8.37 32.88
CA SER A 534 2.97 -8.55 33.43
C SER A 534 3.15 -7.62 34.59
N PHE A 535 3.22 -8.19 35.80
CA PHE A 535 3.47 -7.46 37.04
C PHE A 535 4.52 -8.17 37.87
N GLY A 536 5.63 -7.50 38.21
CA GLY A 536 6.63 -8.04 39.14
C GLY A 536 7.51 -9.13 38.53
N GLU A 537 7.64 -10.26 39.20
CA GLU A 537 8.70 -11.26 38.98
C GLU A 537 8.67 -12.01 37.66
N THR A 538 7.56 -11.99 36.92
CA THR A 538 7.47 -12.67 35.63
C THR A 538 7.73 -11.77 34.48
N ASN A 539 7.98 -10.48 34.70
CA ASN A 539 8.01 -9.48 33.67
C ASN A 539 9.24 -9.59 32.76
N GLY A 540 8.96 -9.61 31.47
CA GLY A 540 9.95 -9.32 30.44
C GLY A 540 10.28 -7.83 30.39
N SER A 541 9.57 -7.00 31.13
CA SER A 541 9.66 -5.54 31.20
C SER A 541 9.40 -4.86 29.85
N GLY A 542 8.66 -5.50 28.94
CA GLY A 542 8.36 -5.01 27.61
C GLY A 542 9.61 -4.75 26.75
N ALA A 543 9.39 -4.18 25.60
CA ALA A 543 10.42 -3.61 24.74
C ALA A 543 9.84 -2.35 24.06
N HIS A 544 10.66 -1.57 23.32
CA HIS A 544 10.17 -0.42 22.58
C HIS A 544 9.28 -0.76 21.38
N TYR A 545 8.99 -2.03 21.18
CA TYR A 545 8.03 -2.58 20.19
C TYR A 545 7.65 -4.02 20.57
N ILE A 546 6.54 -4.50 20.08
CA ILE A 546 6.11 -5.88 20.28
C ILE A 546 6.71 -6.76 19.19
N ALA A 547 7.64 -7.62 19.51
CA ALA A 547 8.15 -8.65 18.60
C ALA A 547 7.17 -9.83 18.55
N VAL A 548 7.01 -10.41 17.36
CA VAL A 548 6.20 -11.61 17.12
C VAL A 548 6.94 -12.52 16.13
N ALA A 549 6.83 -13.82 16.33
CA ALA A 549 7.38 -14.81 15.43
C ALA A 549 6.80 -16.19 15.73
N ASP A 550 6.64 -17.02 14.71
CA ASP A 550 6.43 -18.47 14.83
C ASP A 550 7.77 -19.11 15.22
N VAL A 551 7.97 -19.42 16.50
CA VAL A 551 9.27 -19.89 17.03
C VAL A 551 9.41 -21.41 16.98
N ASP A 552 8.32 -22.17 16.87
CA ASP A 552 8.32 -23.61 16.86
C ASP A 552 7.85 -24.24 15.54
N GLY A 553 7.46 -23.42 14.57
CA GLY A 553 7.09 -23.86 13.21
C GLY A 553 5.68 -24.41 13.09
N ASP A 554 4.79 -24.13 14.04
CA ASP A 554 3.40 -24.59 14.03
C ASP A 554 2.46 -23.69 13.19
N GLY A 555 3.00 -22.60 12.66
CA GLY A 555 2.30 -21.62 11.83
C GLY A 555 1.61 -20.52 12.63
N ARG A 556 1.64 -20.54 13.97
CA ARG A 556 1.09 -19.51 14.84
C ARG A 556 2.22 -18.67 15.42
N ASP A 557 1.96 -17.38 15.59
CA ASP A 557 2.96 -16.47 16.10
C ASP A 557 2.90 -16.41 17.64
N GLU A 558 4.05 -16.53 18.28
CA GLU A 558 4.28 -16.17 19.66
C GLU A 558 4.52 -14.67 19.81
N VAL A 559 4.26 -14.14 21.02
CA VAL A 559 4.35 -12.71 21.35
C VAL A 559 5.40 -12.48 22.42
N PHE A 560 6.34 -11.55 22.15
CA PHE A 560 7.40 -11.21 23.10
C PHE A 560 7.00 -10.03 23.98
N ASP A 561 6.98 -10.27 25.29
CA ASP A 561 6.98 -9.25 26.35
C ASP A 561 8.43 -9.07 26.82
N GLY A 562 9.20 -8.22 26.13
CA GLY A 562 10.62 -8.06 26.41
C GLY A 562 11.37 -9.38 26.40
N THR A 563 11.91 -9.80 27.56
CA THR A 563 12.63 -11.06 27.73
C THR A 563 11.76 -12.25 28.15
N THR A 564 10.45 -12.13 28.02
CA THR A 564 9.43 -13.18 28.21
C THR A 564 8.75 -13.51 26.90
N LEU A 565 8.46 -14.77 26.64
CA LEU A 565 7.70 -15.24 25.49
C LEU A 565 6.33 -15.74 25.90
N LEU A 566 5.29 -15.25 25.25
CA LEU A 566 3.91 -15.70 25.38
C LEU A 566 3.53 -16.64 24.24
N ASN A 567 2.81 -17.71 24.56
CA ASN A 567 2.15 -18.55 23.58
C ASN A 567 1.05 -17.78 22.80
N PRO A 568 0.57 -18.29 21.67
CA PRO A 568 -0.51 -17.67 20.91
C PRO A 568 -1.81 -17.42 21.68
N ASP A 569 -2.03 -18.13 22.78
CA ASP A 569 -3.20 -17.98 23.68
C ASP A 569 -2.96 -16.99 24.83
N GLY A 570 -1.80 -16.31 24.87
CA GLY A 570 -1.43 -15.33 25.89
C GLY A 570 -0.86 -15.91 27.18
N THR A 571 -0.64 -17.24 27.27
CA THR A 571 0.05 -17.86 28.40
C THR A 571 1.56 -17.75 28.29
N VAL A 572 2.27 -17.66 29.41
CA VAL A 572 3.74 -17.61 29.43
C VAL A 572 4.33 -18.95 28.97
N ARG A 573 5.19 -18.92 27.95
CA ARG A 573 5.96 -20.07 27.48
C ARG A 573 7.27 -20.21 28.25
N TRP A 574 8.04 -19.14 28.29
CA TRP A 574 9.28 -19.03 29.04
C TRP A 574 9.67 -17.58 29.35
N SER A 575 10.56 -17.36 30.29
CA SER A 575 11.22 -16.07 30.55
C SER A 575 12.69 -16.30 30.92
N ILE A 576 13.56 -15.42 30.42
CA ILE A 576 14.98 -15.43 30.86
C ILE A 576 15.24 -14.46 32.02
N TYR A 577 14.23 -13.70 32.45
CA TYR A 577 14.27 -12.79 33.62
C TYR A 577 15.43 -11.78 33.55
N ARG A 578 15.67 -11.13 32.43
CA ARG A 578 16.75 -10.15 32.24
C ARG A 578 16.26 -8.69 32.15
N GLY A 579 14.95 -8.47 32.27
CA GLY A 579 14.35 -7.17 32.28
C GLY A 579 14.15 -6.61 30.85
N HIS A 580 14.19 -5.29 30.73
CA HIS A 580 13.86 -4.58 29.50
C HIS A 580 14.98 -4.67 28.45
N PRO A 581 14.72 -5.22 27.25
CA PRO A 581 15.61 -5.11 26.11
C PRO A 581 15.17 -3.97 25.19
N ASP A 582 16.10 -3.16 24.71
CA ASP A 582 15.82 -2.19 23.65
C ASP A 582 15.71 -2.85 22.27
N VAL A 583 16.37 -3.99 22.09
CA VAL A 583 16.36 -4.75 20.84
C VAL A 583 15.94 -6.19 21.06
N VAL A 584 14.93 -6.64 20.31
CA VAL A 584 14.48 -8.04 20.24
C VAL A 584 14.47 -8.45 18.77
N SER A 585 15.39 -9.29 18.34
CA SER A 585 15.49 -9.76 16.97
C SER A 585 15.41 -11.30 16.90
N VAL A 586 14.39 -11.81 16.21
CA VAL A 586 14.12 -13.26 16.12
C VAL A 586 14.47 -13.75 14.72
N LYS A 587 15.52 -14.57 14.59
CA LYS A 587 16.06 -15.02 13.30
C LYS A 587 16.82 -16.34 13.43
N ARG A 588 17.28 -16.90 12.32
CA ARG A 588 18.29 -17.97 12.29
C ARG A 588 19.68 -17.33 12.37
N ILE A 589 20.16 -17.05 13.56
CA ILE A 589 21.42 -16.32 13.81
C ILE A 589 22.62 -17.25 13.73
N VAL A 590 22.55 -18.39 14.43
CA VAL A 590 23.66 -19.33 14.60
C VAL A 590 23.52 -20.46 13.58
N PRO A 591 24.47 -20.62 12.64
CA PRO A 591 24.43 -21.66 11.62
C PRO A 591 24.43 -23.06 12.24
N GLY A 592 23.71 -23.99 11.63
CA GLY A 592 23.67 -25.40 12.06
C GLY A 592 22.79 -25.69 13.27
N LEU A 593 22.26 -24.68 13.96
CA LEU A 593 21.24 -24.87 14.98
C LEU A 593 19.85 -24.92 14.33
N PRO A 594 18.99 -25.87 14.75
CA PRO A 594 17.61 -25.91 14.27
C PRO A 594 16.81 -24.72 14.85
N GLY A 595 15.76 -24.31 14.14
CA GLY A 595 14.85 -23.28 14.61
C GLY A 595 15.44 -21.87 14.57
N ARG A 596 14.83 -20.97 15.32
CA ARG A 596 15.20 -19.56 15.42
C ARG A 596 15.92 -19.27 16.72
N GLN A 597 16.71 -18.20 16.73
CA GLN A 597 17.31 -17.64 17.93
C GLN A 597 16.80 -16.22 18.14
N VAL A 598 16.79 -15.79 19.38
CA VAL A 598 16.48 -14.41 19.75
C VAL A 598 17.76 -13.73 20.14
N TYR A 599 18.03 -12.60 19.52
CA TYR A 599 19.05 -11.66 19.95
C TYR A 599 18.38 -10.57 20.79
N TYR A 600 18.88 -10.42 22.01
CA TYR A 600 18.51 -9.34 22.93
C TYR A 600 19.68 -8.38 23.14
N ALA A 601 19.42 -7.07 23.07
CA ALA A 601 20.24 -6.03 23.64
C ALA A 601 19.50 -5.48 24.86
N VAL A 602 20.00 -5.78 26.08
CA VAL A 602 19.31 -5.54 27.34
C VAL A 602 19.80 -4.25 27.96
N GLU A 603 18.87 -3.35 28.28
CA GLU A 603 19.11 -2.04 28.88
C GLU A 603 19.40 -2.13 30.41
N ASN A 604 18.82 -3.09 31.10
CA ASN A 604 18.80 -3.18 32.54
C ASN A 604 20.19 -3.13 33.15
N ASN A 605 20.45 -2.17 34.06
CA ASN A 605 21.77 -1.92 34.69
C ASN A 605 22.39 -3.16 35.34
N ALA A 606 21.61 -4.08 35.90
CA ALA A 606 22.12 -5.29 36.53
C ALA A 606 22.52 -6.36 35.49
N HIS A 607 21.82 -6.38 34.36
CA HIS A 607 21.93 -7.41 33.32
C HIS A 607 22.29 -6.85 31.96
N ALA A 608 22.72 -5.58 31.90
CA ALA A 608 23.06 -4.90 30.65
C ALA A 608 24.02 -5.73 29.81
N GLY A 609 23.67 -5.92 28.53
CA GLY A 609 24.47 -6.74 27.64
C GLY A 609 23.67 -7.37 26.51
N ILE A 610 24.31 -8.31 25.85
CA ILE A 610 23.69 -9.07 24.75
C ILE A 610 23.50 -10.54 25.17
N TYR A 611 22.40 -11.10 24.67
CA TYR A 611 22.04 -12.50 24.88
C TYR A 611 21.57 -13.09 23.58
N VAL A 612 22.05 -14.27 23.24
CA VAL A 612 21.51 -15.10 22.17
C VAL A 612 20.86 -16.32 22.78
N VAL A 613 19.57 -16.50 22.48
CA VAL A 613 18.66 -17.43 23.14
C VAL A 613 18.02 -18.32 22.09
N ASP A 614 17.87 -19.61 22.37
CA ASP A 614 17.03 -20.49 21.59
C ASP A 614 15.56 -20.04 21.71
N ALA A 615 14.94 -19.67 20.60
CA ALA A 615 13.63 -19.05 20.61
C ALA A 615 12.51 -19.99 21.10
N SER A 616 12.61 -21.27 20.86
CA SER A 616 11.58 -22.25 21.24
C SER A 616 11.61 -22.61 22.73
N THR A 617 12.80 -22.61 23.34
CA THR A 617 13.03 -23.13 24.71
C THR A 617 13.40 -22.08 25.76
N GLY A 618 13.80 -20.89 25.32
CA GLY A 618 14.32 -19.85 26.24
C GLY A 618 15.75 -20.13 26.76
N LYS A 619 16.42 -21.15 26.25
CA LYS A 619 17.79 -21.48 26.66
C LYS A 619 18.77 -20.41 26.14
N ILE A 620 19.52 -19.79 27.06
CA ILE A 620 20.61 -18.89 26.67
C ILE A 620 21.71 -19.73 26.05
N LEU A 621 22.03 -19.48 24.79
CA LEU A 621 23.11 -20.16 24.06
C LEU A 621 24.47 -19.55 24.40
N TRP A 622 24.53 -18.24 24.41
CA TRP A 622 25.66 -17.48 24.89
C TRP A 622 25.24 -16.05 25.29
N LYS A 623 26.05 -15.37 26.04
CA LYS A 623 25.86 -13.98 26.47
C LYS A 623 27.19 -13.26 26.61
N VAL A 624 27.17 -11.94 26.51
CA VAL A 624 28.20 -11.03 27.00
C VAL A 624 27.50 -9.89 27.71
N ASN A 625 27.70 -9.76 28.99
CA ASN A 625 26.97 -8.80 29.80
C ASN A 625 27.88 -8.11 30.84
N ARG A 626 27.29 -7.31 31.73
CA ARG A 626 28.00 -6.57 32.77
C ARG A 626 28.78 -7.46 33.74
N GLU A 627 28.34 -8.70 33.95
CA GLU A 627 29.08 -9.67 34.81
C GLU A 627 30.40 -10.09 34.14
N ASP A 628 30.42 -10.18 32.81
CA ASP A 628 31.56 -10.57 32.00
C ASP A 628 32.49 -9.37 31.69
N ASP A 629 31.91 -8.17 31.51
CA ASP A 629 32.60 -6.93 31.17
C ASP A 629 31.90 -5.71 31.81
N PRO A 630 32.48 -5.09 32.83
CA PRO A 630 31.88 -3.96 33.56
C PRO A 630 31.58 -2.71 32.69
N ARG A 631 32.09 -2.64 31.46
CA ARG A 631 31.81 -1.55 30.52
C ARG A 631 30.37 -1.59 29.98
N TRP A 632 29.67 -2.70 30.15
CA TRP A 632 28.25 -2.76 29.83
C TRP A 632 27.43 -1.93 30.85
N GLU A 633 27.00 -0.79 30.40
CA GLU A 633 26.13 0.10 31.18
C GLU A 633 24.69 0.02 30.69
N HIS A 634 24.49 -0.02 29.36
CA HIS A 634 23.18 0.07 28.76
C HIS A 634 23.28 -0.27 27.23
N ALA A 635 22.78 -1.42 26.84
CA ALA A 635 22.71 -1.77 25.42
C ALA A 635 21.44 -1.17 24.79
N HIS A 636 21.60 -0.09 24.03
CA HIS A 636 20.48 0.74 23.58
C HIS A 636 20.12 0.62 22.09
N THR A 637 21.06 0.31 21.24
CA THR A 637 20.84 0.18 19.80
C THR A 637 21.40 -1.14 19.29
N GLY A 638 20.90 -1.66 18.20
CA GLY A 638 21.47 -2.86 17.63
C GLY A 638 20.72 -3.41 16.41
N TRP A 639 21.39 -4.30 15.73
CA TRP A 639 20.84 -5.08 14.63
C TRP A 639 21.60 -6.41 14.46
N THR A 640 20.99 -7.35 13.74
CA THR A 640 21.61 -8.60 13.32
C THR A 640 21.54 -8.74 11.81
N ALA A 641 22.63 -9.07 11.14
CA ALA A 641 22.70 -9.29 9.72
C ALA A 641 23.95 -10.06 9.31
N ASP A 642 23.89 -10.80 8.21
CA ASP A 642 25.05 -11.41 7.57
C ASP A 642 25.77 -10.36 6.73
N ILE A 643 26.83 -9.74 7.28
CA ILE A 643 27.58 -8.65 6.64
C ILE A 643 29.01 -9.03 6.28
N TRP A 644 29.44 -10.27 6.58
CA TRP A 644 30.83 -10.67 6.36
C TRP A 644 31.01 -12.17 6.08
N ASP A 645 31.55 -12.50 4.90
CA ASP A 645 31.83 -13.88 4.47
C ASP A 645 32.84 -14.62 5.35
N GLY A 646 33.63 -13.92 6.16
CA GLY A 646 34.68 -14.52 7.00
C GLY A 646 34.17 -15.10 8.32
N SER A 647 32.88 -14.93 8.64
CA SER A 647 32.24 -15.50 9.81
C SER A 647 30.93 -16.19 9.41
N PRO A 648 30.72 -17.47 9.78
CA PRO A 648 29.46 -18.11 9.46
C PRO A 648 28.33 -17.57 10.36
N GLY A 649 27.16 -17.28 9.77
CA GLY A 649 26.00 -16.77 10.48
C GLY A 649 25.90 -15.27 10.46
N MET A 650 25.06 -14.72 11.34
CA MET A 650 24.85 -13.27 11.39
C MET A 650 25.80 -12.57 12.35
N GLU A 651 26.27 -11.41 11.97
CA GLU A 651 26.90 -10.48 12.90
C GLU A 651 25.85 -9.74 13.73
N LEU A 652 26.22 -9.42 14.97
CA LEU A 652 25.39 -8.74 15.96
C LEU A 652 26.05 -7.43 16.39
N MET A 653 25.45 -6.31 16.07
CA MET A 653 25.95 -5.00 16.45
C MET A 653 25.13 -4.43 17.61
N THR A 654 25.81 -3.78 18.55
CA THR A 654 25.19 -2.98 19.60
C THR A 654 26.16 -1.94 20.16
N ASN A 655 25.69 -1.12 21.08
CA ASN A 655 26.53 -0.24 21.91
C ASN A 655 26.50 -0.70 23.37
N ARG A 656 27.53 -0.31 24.13
CA ARG A 656 27.67 -0.65 25.58
C ARG A 656 27.42 0.53 26.53
N ASP A 657 27.40 1.74 26.01
CA ASP A 657 27.47 3.02 26.70
C ASP A 657 26.18 3.82 26.67
N GLY A 658 25.04 3.16 26.45
CA GLY A 658 23.71 3.77 26.46
C GLY A 658 23.54 4.82 25.38
N HIS A 659 23.10 6.00 25.79
CA HIS A 659 22.70 7.07 24.85
C HIS A 659 23.88 7.81 24.20
N THR A 660 25.13 7.62 24.69
CA THR A 660 26.29 8.30 24.09
C THR A 660 26.68 7.68 22.77
N ASN A 661 26.42 6.39 22.60
CA ASN A 661 26.71 5.61 21.40
C ASN A 661 28.16 5.73 20.90
N GLN A 662 29.14 5.89 21.81
CA GLN A 662 30.55 6.03 21.48
C GLN A 662 31.29 4.68 21.53
N ASP A 663 30.79 3.77 22.36
CA ASP A 663 31.35 2.41 22.53
C ASP A 663 30.47 1.36 21.84
N THR A 664 30.64 1.24 20.53
CA THR A 664 29.89 0.30 19.68
C THR A 664 30.71 -0.92 19.36
N VAL A 665 30.09 -2.09 19.38
CA VAL A 665 30.72 -3.40 19.22
C VAL A 665 30.00 -4.26 18.18
N LEU A 666 30.78 -5.13 17.51
CA LEU A 666 30.27 -6.13 16.59
C LEU A 666 30.73 -7.52 17.02
N TYR A 667 29.80 -8.45 17.16
CA TYR A 667 30.06 -9.86 17.49
C TYR A 667 29.66 -10.76 16.32
N SER A 668 30.32 -11.92 16.23
CA SER A 668 29.89 -13.04 15.38
C SER A 668 28.73 -13.80 16.00
N ALA A 669 28.09 -14.67 15.21
CA ALA A 669 26.98 -15.52 15.63
C ALA A 669 27.32 -16.44 16.85
N ASP A 670 28.56 -16.80 17.01
CA ASP A 670 29.08 -17.63 18.11
C ASP A 670 29.62 -16.83 19.33
N GLY A 671 29.43 -15.49 19.31
CA GLY A 671 29.79 -14.62 20.43
C GLY A 671 31.22 -14.09 20.45
N LYS A 672 31.98 -14.25 19.35
CA LYS A 672 33.34 -13.72 19.27
C LYS A 672 33.30 -12.23 18.89
N LEU A 673 34.04 -11.38 19.60
CA LEU A 673 34.21 -9.97 19.29
C LEU A 673 34.97 -9.79 17.97
N LEU A 674 34.34 -9.17 16.98
CA LEU A 674 34.90 -8.90 15.65
C LEU A 674 35.45 -7.49 15.52
N ALA A 675 34.75 -6.49 16.05
CA ALA A 675 35.18 -5.10 15.97
C ALA A 675 34.80 -4.30 17.22
N ASN A 676 35.73 -3.41 17.66
CA ASN A 676 35.55 -2.47 18.74
C ASN A 676 36.56 -1.29 18.56
N PRO A 677 36.10 -0.06 18.25
CA PRO A 677 34.70 0.26 17.95
C PRO A 677 34.26 -0.23 16.57
N PHE A 678 32.99 -0.56 16.42
CA PHE A 678 32.33 -0.65 15.12
C PHE A 678 31.78 0.73 14.74
N PRO A 679 31.95 1.22 13.48
CA PRO A 679 31.54 2.58 13.16
C PRO A 679 30.04 2.81 13.34
N LEU A 680 29.67 3.77 14.17
CA LEU A 680 28.29 4.14 14.44
C LEU A 680 27.56 4.63 13.18
N GLY A 681 26.26 4.35 13.11
CA GLY A 681 25.36 4.85 12.07
C GLY A 681 25.37 4.04 10.79
N TRP A 682 26.20 3.01 10.65
CA TRP A 682 26.12 2.06 9.56
C TRP A 682 25.00 1.04 9.81
N ARG A 683 24.16 0.80 8.78
CA ARG A 683 23.03 -0.14 8.85
C ARG A 683 23.09 -1.12 7.69
N PRO A 684 22.70 -2.38 7.91
CA PRO A 684 22.62 -3.36 6.84
C PRO A 684 21.62 -2.93 5.75
N VAL A 685 21.96 -3.26 4.50
CA VAL A 685 21.11 -3.02 3.33
C VAL A 685 21.40 -4.07 2.27
N ASN A 686 20.37 -4.59 1.65
CA ASN A 686 20.50 -5.46 0.47
C ASN A 686 20.49 -4.63 -0.82
N TRP A 687 21.49 -3.75 -0.99
CA TRP A 687 21.52 -2.81 -2.11
C TRP A 687 21.98 -3.44 -3.41
N LEU A 688 22.99 -4.31 -3.35
CA LEU A 688 23.54 -4.99 -4.52
C LEU A 688 22.87 -6.36 -4.80
N GLY A 689 21.99 -6.84 -3.93
CA GLY A 689 21.29 -8.11 -4.09
C GLY A 689 22.18 -9.34 -3.85
N GLY A 690 23.31 -9.19 -3.15
CA GLY A 690 24.20 -10.27 -2.75
C GLY A 690 23.65 -11.15 -1.63
N GLN A 691 24.39 -12.19 -1.26
CA GLN A 691 24.09 -12.98 -0.05
C GLN A 691 24.50 -12.22 1.21
N VAL A 692 25.69 -11.63 1.20
CA VAL A 692 26.20 -10.77 2.26
C VAL A 692 25.68 -9.34 2.05
N ARG A 693 25.23 -8.70 3.12
CA ARG A 693 24.66 -7.35 3.08
C ARG A 693 25.72 -6.29 3.04
N GLU A 694 25.46 -5.27 2.27
CA GLU A 694 26.16 -4.01 2.36
C GLU A 694 25.70 -3.23 3.59
N LEU A 695 26.43 -2.17 3.88
CA LEU A 695 26.13 -1.21 4.91
C LEU A 695 25.88 0.15 4.30
N VAL A 696 24.81 0.81 4.70
CA VAL A 696 24.52 2.20 4.34
C VAL A 696 24.77 3.10 5.52
N SER A 697 25.45 4.23 5.30
CA SER A 697 25.67 5.24 6.36
C SER A 697 24.37 5.92 6.76
N GLY A 698 24.26 6.39 8.00
CA GLY A 698 23.04 7.00 8.52
C GLY A 698 22.58 8.26 7.79
N ASP A 699 23.48 8.92 7.04
CA ASP A 699 23.12 10.02 6.14
C ASP A 699 22.72 9.53 4.73
N GLY A 700 22.76 8.19 4.48
CA GLY A 700 22.40 7.56 3.22
C GLY A 700 23.37 7.79 2.07
N ARG A 701 24.50 8.49 2.29
CA ARG A 701 25.41 8.94 1.23
C ARG A 701 26.51 7.97 0.89
N ARG A 702 26.79 7.03 1.78
CA ARG A 702 27.89 6.09 1.61
C ARG A 702 27.38 4.66 1.75
N LEU A 703 27.83 3.85 0.81
CA LEU A 703 27.73 2.40 0.91
C LEU A 703 29.10 1.86 1.32
N GLY A 704 29.12 0.80 2.09
CA GLY A 704 30.32 0.14 2.51
C GLY A 704 30.12 -1.36 2.69
N ARG A 705 31.22 -2.08 2.76
CA ARG A 705 31.28 -3.50 3.08
C ARG A 705 32.19 -3.71 4.27
N PHE A 706 31.76 -4.53 5.21
CA PHE A 706 32.63 -4.93 6.32
C PHE A 706 33.62 -6.00 5.83
N THR A 707 34.90 -5.81 6.19
CA THR A 707 36.02 -6.68 5.74
C THR A 707 36.60 -7.53 6.84
N GLY A 708 35.90 -7.63 7.98
CA GLY A 708 36.38 -8.30 9.19
C GLY A 708 37.23 -7.37 10.10
N LYS A 709 37.54 -6.16 9.67
CA LYS A 709 38.31 -5.17 10.45
C LYS A 709 37.70 -3.77 10.39
N ALA A 710 37.20 -3.38 9.23
CA ALA A 710 36.67 -2.03 9.00
C ALA A 710 35.53 -2.07 7.97
N VAL A 711 34.76 -1.00 7.93
CA VAL A 711 33.80 -0.74 6.84
C VAL A 711 34.53 0.01 5.75
N GLU A 712 34.76 -0.65 4.61
CA GLU A 712 35.38 -0.06 3.45
C GLU A 712 34.32 0.51 2.49
N PRO A 713 34.53 1.73 1.95
CA PRO A 713 33.62 2.32 0.99
C PRO A 713 33.49 1.47 -0.27
N LEU A 714 32.26 1.26 -0.73
CA LEU A 714 32.01 0.71 -2.06
C LEU A 714 31.89 1.85 -3.07
N PRO A 715 32.39 1.66 -4.33
CA PRO A 715 32.07 2.60 -5.40
C PRO A 715 30.55 2.60 -5.57
N ALA A 716 29.95 3.71 -5.21
CA ALA A 716 28.49 3.81 -5.25
C ALA A 716 28.01 4.05 -6.69
N PRO A 717 27.17 3.16 -7.26
CA PRO A 717 26.13 3.63 -8.12
C PRO A 717 25.00 4.05 -7.19
N GLY A 718 24.76 5.28 -7.03
CA GLY A 718 23.63 5.57 -6.29
C GLY A 718 23.65 6.87 -5.54
N PRO A 719 23.10 7.05 -4.39
CA PRO A 719 22.53 8.31 -3.95
C PRO A 719 23.54 9.41 -3.62
N ASN A 720 24.70 9.48 -4.30
CA ASN A 720 25.65 10.59 -4.20
C ASN A 720 25.03 11.97 -4.48
N GLU A 721 23.81 11.97 -5.02
CA GLU A 721 22.98 13.16 -5.25
C GLU A 721 21.82 13.29 -4.26
N LEU A 722 21.76 12.49 -3.19
CA LEU A 722 20.77 12.66 -2.15
C LEU A 722 20.87 14.09 -1.59
N PRO A 723 19.75 14.81 -1.48
CA PRO A 723 19.78 16.08 -0.79
C PRO A 723 20.36 15.87 0.61
N PRO A 724 21.19 16.82 1.12
CA PRO A 724 21.77 16.65 2.43
C PRO A 724 20.68 16.40 3.46
N ALA A 725 20.77 15.28 4.18
CA ALA A 725 19.90 15.02 5.30
C ALA A 725 20.07 16.16 6.31
N GLN A 726 19.08 17.06 6.38
CA GLN A 726 19.05 18.07 7.43
C GLN A 726 18.45 17.41 8.67
N GLY A 727 19.21 17.46 9.77
CA GLY A 727 18.87 16.79 11.02
C GLY A 727 17.42 17.02 11.46
N GLY A 728 16.75 15.94 11.87
CA GLY A 728 15.46 15.96 12.56
C GLY A 728 14.22 15.53 11.78
N GLY A 729 14.28 14.70 10.72
CA GLY A 729 13.11 14.22 10.00
C GLY A 729 12.51 12.92 10.55
N PHE A 730 13.30 11.89 10.65
CA PHE A 730 13.11 10.77 11.57
C PHE A 730 13.67 11.18 12.95
N ARG A 731 13.21 10.59 14.06
CA ARG A 731 13.95 10.67 15.31
C ARG A 731 15.38 10.22 15.02
N GLY A 732 16.32 11.17 14.98
CA GLY A 732 17.73 10.91 14.66
C GLY A 732 18.25 11.41 13.33
N GLY A 733 17.42 11.92 12.41
CA GLY A 733 17.83 12.48 11.11
C GLY A 733 18.45 11.46 10.14
N GLY A 734 18.30 11.63 8.84
CA GLY A 734 19.00 10.81 7.84
C GLY A 734 18.15 9.71 7.19
N CYS A 735 18.83 8.69 6.67
CA CYS A 735 18.24 7.55 5.97
C CYS A 735 18.12 6.37 6.93
N ASN A 736 16.97 6.22 7.56
CA ASN A 736 16.80 5.31 8.69
C ASN A 736 16.02 4.02 8.36
N LEU A 737 15.49 3.89 7.15
CA LEU A 737 14.80 2.69 6.71
C LEU A 737 15.45 2.17 5.42
N ALA A 738 15.75 0.88 5.41
CA ALA A 738 16.08 0.13 4.21
C ALA A 738 15.12 -1.07 4.15
N ALA A 739 14.39 -1.21 3.06
CA ALA A 739 13.39 -2.26 2.89
C ALA A 739 13.09 -2.50 1.41
N ASP A 740 12.77 -3.73 1.02
CA ASP A 740 12.29 -4.09 -0.32
C ASP A 740 10.87 -3.54 -0.53
N LEU A 741 10.78 -2.27 -0.89
CA LEU A 741 9.53 -1.57 -1.18
C LEU A 741 9.10 -1.75 -2.63
N ALA A 742 10.04 -1.95 -3.54
CA ALA A 742 9.79 -2.26 -4.95
C ALA A 742 9.36 -3.72 -5.16
N GLY A 743 9.75 -4.61 -4.27
CA GLY A 743 9.44 -6.03 -4.34
C GLY A 743 10.37 -6.82 -5.25
N ASP A 744 11.54 -6.32 -5.59
CA ASP A 744 12.54 -6.98 -6.43
C ASP A 744 13.64 -7.68 -5.61
N PHE A 745 13.41 -7.86 -4.31
CA PHE A 745 14.28 -8.41 -3.26
C PHE A 745 15.50 -7.55 -2.88
N ARG A 746 15.79 -6.46 -3.56
CA ARG A 746 16.74 -5.44 -3.11
C ARG A 746 16.03 -4.43 -2.21
N ASP A 747 16.79 -3.84 -1.31
CA ASP A 747 16.24 -2.83 -0.42
C ASP A 747 16.28 -1.44 -1.07
N GLU A 748 15.18 -0.71 -1.00
CA GLU A 748 15.15 0.73 -1.18
C GLU A 748 15.67 1.42 0.07
N VAL A 749 16.36 2.55 -0.13
CA VAL A 749 16.80 3.43 0.94
C VAL A 749 15.85 4.62 1.06
N VAL A 750 15.30 4.80 2.26
CA VAL A 750 14.31 5.84 2.56
C VAL A 750 14.95 6.95 3.38
N CYS A 751 14.96 8.16 2.83
CA CYS A 751 15.69 9.30 3.39
C CYS A 751 14.79 10.50 3.60
N ALA A 752 14.91 11.15 4.77
CA ALA A 752 14.29 12.45 5.01
C ALA A 752 15.21 13.59 4.60
N GLY A 753 14.65 14.61 3.95
CA GLY A 753 15.39 15.78 3.48
C GLY A 753 14.51 17.02 3.36
N PRO A 754 15.06 18.14 2.85
CA PRO A 754 14.30 19.36 2.62
C PRO A 754 13.26 19.15 1.51
N GLY A 755 12.03 19.65 1.71
CA GLY A 755 10.98 19.66 0.69
C GLY A 755 11.18 20.78 -0.35
N ARG A 756 10.61 20.60 -1.53
CA ARG A 756 10.73 21.57 -2.65
C ARG A 756 10.09 22.94 -2.36
N SER A 757 9.00 22.96 -1.57
CA SER A 757 8.28 24.17 -1.18
C SER A 757 8.64 24.66 0.23
N GLY A 758 9.76 24.21 0.78
CA GLY A 758 10.09 24.34 2.20
C GLY A 758 9.52 23.18 3.01
N GLY A 759 9.83 23.12 4.32
CA GLY A 759 9.44 21.99 5.16
C GLY A 759 10.30 20.76 4.91
N ARG A 760 9.75 19.58 5.18
CA ARG A 760 10.45 18.28 5.08
C ARG A 760 9.78 17.36 4.10
N ALA A 761 10.57 16.53 3.43
CA ALA A 761 10.10 15.50 2.52
C ALA A 761 10.78 14.16 2.81
N LEU A 762 10.13 13.10 2.35
CA LEU A 762 10.67 11.74 2.34
C LEU A 762 10.95 11.34 0.90
N TYR A 763 12.12 10.79 0.67
CA TYR A 763 12.61 10.34 -0.63
C TYR A 763 12.89 8.83 -0.57
N VAL A 764 12.41 8.09 -1.56
CA VAL A 764 12.64 6.64 -1.69
C VAL A 764 13.50 6.37 -2.91
N TYR A 765 14.63 5.73 -2.70
CA TYR A 765 15.64 5.47 -3.74
C TYR A 765 15.84 3.97 -3.94
N THR A 766 15.89 3.54 -5.19
CA THR A 766 16.24 2.18 -5.59
C THR A 766 17.60 2.14 -6.31
N ASN A 767 18.22 0.98 -6.33
CA ASN A 767 19.41 0.74 -7.13
C ASN A 767 19.04 0.52 -8.59
N THR A 768 19.57 1.37 -9.49
CA THR A 768 19.29 1.35 -10.94
C THR A 768 20.24 0.51 -11.77
N GLU A 769 21.19 -0.20 -11.15
CA GLU A 769 22.07 -1.11 -11.88
C GLU A 769 21.34 -2.42 -12.21
N PRO A 770 21.29 -2.82 -13.49
CA PRO A 770 20.68 -4.10 -13.89
C PRO A 770 21.39 -5.29 -13.24
N MET A 771 20.60 -6.27 -12.80
CA MET A 771 21.13 -7.47 -12.19
C MET A 771 20.55 -8.73 -12.86
N ARG A 772 21.41 -9.74 -13.09
CA ARG A 772 21.04 -11.06 -13.61
C ARG A 772 20.80 -12.04 -12.46
N ARG A 773 19.80 -11.73 -11.66
CA ARG A 773 19.30 -12.57 -10.58
C ARG A 773 17.83 -12.29 -10.38
N ARG A 774 17.11 -13.29 -9.93
CA ARG A 774 15.72 -13.14 -9.53
C ARG A 774 15.43 -13.96 -8.30
N GLU A 775 14.65 -13.42 -7.41
CA GLU A 775 14.12 -14.09 -6.23
C GLU A 775 12.66 -13.76 -6.07
N VAL A 776 11.91 -14.65 -5.43
CA VAL A 776 10.52 -14.37 -5.06
C VAL A 776 10.50 -13.15 -4.13
N THR A 777 9.56 -12.25 -4.39
CA THR A 777 9.43 -11.02 -3.58
C THR A 777 9.30 -11.33 -2.10
N ARG A 778 10.01 -10.58 -1.26
CA ARG A 778 9.93 -10.69 0.20
C ARG A 778 8.54 -10.32 0.72
N LEU A 779 7.81 -9.48 0.00
CA LEU A 779 6.43 -9.13 0.31
C LEU A 779 5.46 -10.32 0.24
N ALA A 780 5.84 -11.42 -0.40
CA ALA A 780 5.10 -12.68 -0.33
C ALA A 780 5.21 -13.35 1.05
N SER A 781 6.28 -13.10 1.78
CA SER A 781 6.46 -13.63 3.14
C SER A 781 5.57 -12.90 4.14
N ARG A 782 4.79 -13.68 4.92
CA ARG A 782 4.06 -13.18 6.07
C ARG A 782 4.98 -12.46 7.06
N GLU A 783 6.09 -13.07 7.37
CA GLU A 783 7.08 -12.56 8.32
C GLU A 783 7.63 -11.19 7.87
N TYR A 784 7.95 -11.04 6.58
CA TYR A 784 8.42 -9.76 6.06
C TYR A 784 7.36 -8.66 6.15
N ARG A 785 6.09 -8.97 5.81
CA ARG A 785 4.99 -8.01 5.93
C ARG A 785 4.75 -7.59 7.39
N LEU A 786 4.80 -8.54 8.33
CA LEU A 786 4.69 -8.24 9.77
C LEU A 786 5.84 -7.36 10.25
N TRP A 787 7.07 -7.66 9.81
CA TRP A 787 8.22 -6.83 10.12
C TRP A 787 8.07 -5.42 9.53
N LEU A 788 7.67 -5.29 8.28
CA LEU A 788 7.48 -3.99 7.61
C LEU A 788 6.42 -3.16 8.34
N ALA A 789 5.28 -3.74 8.69
CA ALA A 789 4.23 -3.07 9.44
C ALA A 789 4.69 -2.60 10.82
N ARG A 790 5.46 -3.41 11.54
CA ARG A 790 5.93 -3.16 12.90
C ARG A 790 7.03 -2.10 12.99
N ASN A 791 8.07 -2.23 12.15
CA ASN A 791 9.29 -1.42 12.31
C ASN A 791 9.11 0.06 12.11
N ILE A 792 8.08 0.43 11.39
CA ILE A 792 7.81 1.82 11.09
C ILE A 792 7.07 2.49 12.25
N SER A 793 6.36 1.73 13.09
CA SER A 793 5.52 2.29 14.16
C SER A 793 6.28 2.75 15.40
N ALA A 794 7.46 2.21 15.68
CA ALA A 794 8.10 2.33 16.98
C ALA A 794 9.33 3.26 17.05
N GLY A 795 9.92 3.65 15.93
CA GLY A 795 11.13 4.49 15.91
C GLY A 795 12.45 3.77 16.30
N TYR A 796 12.37 2.52 16.74
CA TYR A 796 13.50 1.62 16.99
C TYR A 796 13.47 0.53 15.94
N SER A 797 14.25 0.65 14.87
CA SER A 797 14.25 -0.30 13.77
C SER A 797 15.29 -1.39 13.96
N SER A 798 14.84 -2.63 14.06
CA SER A 798 15.71 -3.76 13.77
C SER A 798 15.77 -4.00 12.27
N TYR A 799 16.95 -4.25 11.68
CA TYR A 799 17.06 -4.65 10.29
C TYR A 799 16.43 -6.03 10.08
N PHE A 800 15.65 -6.20 9.02
CA PHE A 800 15.14 -7.50 8.62
C PHE A 800 16.06 -8.12 7.58
N GLU A 801 16.63 -9.27 7.92
CA GLU A 801 17.34 -10.07 6.96
C GLU A 801 16.47 -11.21 6.46
N TRP A 802 16.23 -11.22 5.18
CA TRP A 802 15.57 -12.34 4.52
C TRP A 802 16.48 -13.56 4.51
N GLN A 803 16.03 -14.62 5.14
CA GLN A 803 16.61 -15.94 4.99
C GLN A 803 15.64 -16.79 4.18
N ALA A 804 16.05 -17.16 2.94
CA ALA A 804 15.27 -18.13 2.19
C ALA A 804 15.15 -19.43 3.02
N GLU A 805 13.94 -19.89 3.23
CA GLU A 805 13.74 -21.24 3.73
C GLU A 805 14.36 -22.20 2.71
N LYS A 806 15.42 -22.90 3.09
CA LYS A 806 16.05 -23.95 2.29
C LYS A 806 15.29 -25.23 2.47
#